data_1107908faad57f5c663b4081da1a735e
#
_entry.id   1107908faad57f5c663b4081da1a735e
#
_cell.length_a   1.000
_cell.length_b   1.000
_cell.length_c   1.000
_cell.angle_alpha   90.00
_cell.angle_beta   90.00
_cell.angle_gamma   90.00
#
_symmetry.space_group_name_H-M   'P 1'
#
loop_
_entity.id
_entity.type
_entity.pdbx_description
1 polymer ?
#
loop_
_entity_poly.entity_id
_entity_poly.type
_entity_poly.pdbx_seq_one_letter_code
_entity_poly.pdbx_strand_id
1 'polypeptide(L)'
;MDNIKSPNILKKILYNLSRSVFLYFINYNKKIQNKFHINIEDYKKFGNRTKIIENNGLGKEYRLNTNIVIFEGEYLNGKKNGKGKEYYENGQIKFEGEYLKGKIIEGKGYDDKGRLVLEIEKSGNGKEYYENGKIQFEGKYYNGKRWNGKIYNFEGKEEYELKYGTGVIIEYGYNGQKLYEGGYINGKRNGKGKEFCLSSDNSNIKYSSYNPFYDSINTWSYIPKNNIRFKNEKEPGFYDNYQIKFEGEYADGERNGKGIEYYENKQIKFEGEYLNGKIYNGIGYNKYGEKVFEIKDGKGNIMEYDEKGILNFKGEYLRGERNGKGEEYHQFSMFGIPNLKFEGEYLNGKRNGKGKEYYDGILIFDGEYLNGERNGKGKEFYDNGKVIIELEYLNGKIKEGREYKNGELVYIGEYLNEEYNEIRKKVKGKEYKYGQIIFEGEYLDEVRNGKGKEYYLNKENIKIRNEKIKSNKTPEIELFENGNLKFEGEYKKGIRWNGKGYDNEGKEIFNIINGKGKGKEYNDEGELLYEGDFLEGKRHNGKGVEYLDNGELLFKGDYLDGIKKGYGKIFNSIGLLIYEGGIINNLKEGKGKYYNDKGNIDFDGEFKDNQMIKGKKYKQGQLVYDGELFEQRPQGKGKEYRNEFLIYEGEFNQGRREGKGKEYYKGWLIYE
;
A
#
# COMPACT_ATOMS: atom_id res chain seq x y z
N MET A 1 25.83 17.11 10.31
CA MET A 1 25.51 16.53 11.64
C MET A 1 26.66 16.57 12.63
N ASP A 2 27.90 16.70 12.18
CA ASP A 2 29.09 16.77 13.06
C ASP A 2 29.11 17.99 14.00
N ASN A 3 28.41 19.06 13.65
CA ASN A 3 28.32 20.30 14.43
C ASN A 3 27.26 20.29 15.56
N ILE A 4 26.45 19.23 15.69
CA ILE A 4 25.46 19.13 16.76
C ILE A 4 26.12 18.52 17.99
N LYS A 5 26.50 19.39 18.93
CA LYS A 5 27.22 19.00 20.17
C LYS A 5 26.30 18.31 21.22
N SER A 6 24.96 18.53 21.16
CA SER A 6 24.01 17.98 22.12
C SER A 6 23.51 16.60 21.69
N PRO A 7 23.76 15.52 22.46
CA PRO A 7 23.23 14.17 22.18
C PRO A 7 21.70 14.13 22.14
N ASN A 8 21.03 14.95 22.92
CA ASN A 8 19.56 14.98 23.00
C ASN A 8 18.90 15.63 21.78
N ILE A 9 19.54 16.68 21.19
CA ILE A 9 19.05 17.30 19.96
C ILE A 9 19.29 16.37 18.77
N LEU A 10 20.45 15.72 18.71
CA LEU A 10 20.78 14.76 17.68
C LEU A 10 19.85 13.53 17.73
N LYS A 11 19.53 13.03 18.95
CA LYS A 11 18.51 11.99 19.15
C LYS A 11 17.15 12.41 18.62
N LYS A 12 16.65 13.61 18.94
CA LYS A 12 15.36 14.11 18.43
C LYS A 12 15.33 14.22 16.90
N ILE A 13 16.42 14.65 16.28
CA ILE A 13 16.53 14.72 14.82
C ILE A 13 16.53 13.30 14.22
N LEU A 14 17.29 12.37 14.79
CA LEU A 14 17.36 10.99 14.32
C LEU A 14 16.04 10.22 14.50
N TYR A 15 15.29 10.50 15.57
CA TYR A 15 13.94 9.90 15.78
C TYR A 15 12.87 10.39 14.79
N ASN A 16 13.07 11.58 14.20
CA ASN A 16 12.16 12.12 13.17
C ASN A 16 12.58 11.74 11.73
N LEU A 17 13.70 11.03 11.57
CA LEU A 17 14.10 10.48 10.28
C LEU A 17 13.40 9.14 10.04
N SER A 18 13.07 8.87 8.79
CA SER A 18 12.59 7.54 8.41
C SER A 18 13.68 6.49 8.74
N ARG A 19 13.25 5.27 9.05
CA ARG A 19 14.16 4.16 9.45
C ARG A 19 15.29 3.92 8.46
N SER A 20 15.02 3.99 7.17
CA SER A 20 16.01 3.82 6.11
C SER A 20 17.10 4.90 6.15
N VAL A 21 16.71 6.15 6.39
CA VAL A 21 17.64 7.28 6.56
C VAL A 21 18.40 7.15 7.87
N PHE A 22 17.76 6.75 8.95
CA PHE A 22 18.40 6.48 10.25
C PHE A 22 19.42 5.35 10.15
N LEU A 23 19.08 4.21 9.51
CA LEU A 23 20.00 3.09 9.27
C LEU A 23 21.14 3.47 8.33
N TYR A 24 20.88 4.27 7.30
CA TYR A 24 21.93 4.79 6.42
C TYR A 24 22.96 5.62 7.20
N PHE A 25 22.51 6.54 8.05
CA PHE A 25 23.39 7.35 8.88
C PHE A 25 24.19 6.52 9.90
N ILE A 26 23.58 5.49 10.49
CA ILE A 26 24.27 4.62 11.45
C ILE A 26 25.26 3.69 10.75
N ASN A 27 24.87 3.06 9.63
CA ASN A 27 25.74 2.13 8.92
C ASN A 27 27.02 2.77 8.36
N TYR A 28 26.96 4.03 7.97
CA TYR A 28 28.09 4.73 7.35
C TYR A 28 28.86 5.67 8.29
N ASN A 29 28.45 5.82 9.56
CA ASN A 29 29.12 6.73 10.49
C ASN A 29 29.45 6.06 11.83
N LYS A 30 30.66 5.51 11.92
CA LYS A 30 31.20 4.89 13.15
C LYS A 30 31.17 5.81 14.39
N LYS A 31 31.30 7.15 14.21
CA LYS A 31 31.22 8.11 15.33
C LYS A 31 29.80 8.17 15.90
N ILE A 32 28.78 8.07 15.07
CA ILE A 32 27.38 8.02 15.50
C ILE A 32 27.07 6.68 16.17
N GLN A 33 27.54 5.54 15.63
CA GLN A 33 27.40 4.22 16.23
C GLN A 33 27.98 4.18 17.67
N ASN A 34 29.20 4.69 17.85
CA ASN A 34 29.87 4.71 19.15
C ASN A 34 29.19 5.67 20.15
N LYS A 35 28.64 6.79 19.69
CA LYS A 35 27.99 7.80 20.53
C LYS A 35 26.62 7.32 21.09
N PHE A 36 25.96 6.37 20.41
CA PHE A 36 24.67 5.81 20.80
C PHE A 36 24.75 4.38 21.32
N HIS A 37 25.95 3.77 21.34
CA HIS A 37 26.14 2.37 21.71
C HIS A 37 25.21 1.39 20.96
N ILE A 38 24.88 1.70 19.69
CA ILE A 38 24.05 0.87 18.84
C ILE A 38 24.96 0.05 17.93
N ASN A 39 24.88 -1.27 17.98
CA ASN A 39 25.58 -2.13 17.06
C ASN A 39 24.60 -2.80 16.09
N ILE A 40 25.10 -3.16 14.90
CA ILE A 40 24.30 -3.79 13.81
C ILE A 40 23.76 -5.16 14.24
N GLU A 41 24.44 -5.89 15.13
CA GLU A 41 23.98 -7.18 15.64
C GLU A 41 22.76 -7.05 16.57
N ASP A 42 22.67 -5.93 17.30
CA ASP A 42 21.48 -5.64 18.10
C ASP A 42 20.26 -5.48 17.19
N TYR A 43 20.43 -4.86 16.02
CA TYR A 43 19.36 -4.72 15.02
C TYR A 43 18.96 -6.02 14.35
N LYS A 44 19.90 -6.91 14.05
CA LYS A 44 19.62 -8.22 13.43
C LYS A 44 18.92 -9.20 14.40
N LYS A 45 19.13 -9.05 15.70
CA LYS A 45 18.51 -9.86 16.74
C LYS A 45 17.11 -9.39 17.16
N PHE A 46 16.74 -8.15 16.86
CA PHE A 46 15.48 -7.52 17.28
C PHE A 46 14.44 -7.46 16.14
N GLY A 47 14.08 -8.60 15.56
CA GLY A 47 12.97 -8.64 14.61
C GLY A 47 11.76 -7.83 15.13
N ASN A 48 11.15 -7.03 14.28
CA ASN A 48 9.89 -6.28 14.49
C ASN A 48 9.73 -5.38 15.74
N ARG A 49 10.82 -4.96 16.43
CA ARG A 49 10.73 -4.12 17.65
C ARG A 49 11.75 -2.98 17.65
N THR A 50 11.35 -1.82 18.15
CA THR A 50 12.24 -0.70 18.45
C THR A 50 12.50 -0.66 19.94
N LYS A 51 13.77 -0.64 20.35
CA LYS A 51 14.19 -0.65 21.75
C LYS A 51 14.89 0.65 22.11
N ILE A 52 14.48 1.27 23.19
CA ILE A 52 15.08 2.48 23.75
C ILE A 52 15.49 2.17 25.17
N ILE A 53 16.79 2.27 25.49
CA ILE A 53 17.32 2.10 26.83
C ILE A 53 17.96 3.42 27.25
N GLU A 54 17.61 3.93 28.41
CA GLU A 54 18.19 5.13 29.01
C GLU A 54 19.50 4.79 29.75
N ASN A 55 20.31 5.81 30.03
CA ASN A 55 21.62 5.64 30.69
C ASN A 55 21.51 5.08 32.12
N ASN A 56 20.33 5.18 32.75
CA ASN A 56 20.03 4.61 34.09
C ASN A 56 19.65 3.14 34.04
N GLY A 57 19.66 2.51 32.86
CA GLY A 57 19.28 1.10 32.66
C GLY A 57 17.79 0.83 32.51
N LEU A 58 16.92 1.86 32.62
CA LEU A 58 15.50 1.73 32.27
C LEU A 58 15.30 1.77 30.76
N GLY A 59 14.33 1.00 30.26
CA GLY A 59 14.08 0.98 28.82
C GLY A 59 12.67 0.55 28.46
N LYS A 60 12.29 0.91 27.21
CA LYS A 60 11.02 0.51 26.60
C LYS A 60 11.26 -0.15 25.26
N GLU A 61 10.52 -1.20 24.99
CA GLU A 61 10.42 -1.81 23.65
C GLU A 61 9.08 -1.42 23.06
N TYR A 62 9.12 -0.96 21.81
CA TYR A 62 7.94 -0.63 21.04
C TYR A 62 7.78 -1.62 19.90
N ARG A 63 6.56 -1.87 19.51
CA ARG A 63 6.29 -2.54 18.25
C ARG A 63 6.82 -1.69 17.12
N LEU A 64 7.48 -2.32 16.15
CA LEU A 64 8.10 -1.63 15.03
C LEU A 64 7.12 -0.69 14.32
N ASN A 65 7.57 0.55 14.05
CA ASN A 65 6.82 1.62 13.38
C ASN A 65 5.49 2.01 14.07
N THR A 66 5.36 1.73 15.35
CA THR A 66 4.21 2.15 16.15
C THR A 66 4.67 2.78 17.46
N ASN A 67 3.78 3.51 18.14
CA ASN A 67 4.01 3.99 19.53
C ASN A 67 3.50 2.99 20.58
N ILE A 68 3.16 1.75 20.17
CA ILE A 68 2.64 0.73 21.08
C ILE A 68 3.80 0.16 21.89
N VAL A 69 3.78 0.39 23.19
CA VAL A 69 4.74 -0.21 24.14
C VAL A 69 4.41 -1.68 24.27
N ILE A 70 5.41 -2.55 24.08
CA ILE A 70 5.29 -4.01 24.28
C ILE A 70 6.09 -4.51 25.48
N PHE A 71 7.04 -3.72 25.98
CA PHE A 71 7.78 -3.95 27.21
C PHE A 71 8.28 -2.62 27.79
N GLU A 72 8.27 -2.52 29.12
CA GLU A 72 9.00 -1.48 29.86
C GLU A 72 9.63 -2.10 31.11
N GLY A 73 10.85 -1.68 31.46
CA GLY A 73 11.56 -2.20 32.63
C GLY A 73 13.06 -2.00 32.58
N GLU A 74 13.72 -2.74 33.47
CA GLU A 74 15.17 -2.64 33.67
C GLU A 74 15.95 -3.52 32.70
N TYR A 75 17.14 -3.03 32.30
CA TYR A 75 18.04 -3.68 31.37
C TYR A 75 19.48 -3.68 31.91
N LEU A 76 20.18 -4.77 31.67
CA LEU A 76 21.61 -4.91 31.90
C LEU A 76 22.25 -5.54 30.66
N ASN A 77 23.28 -4.90 30.11
CA ASN A 77 23.98 -5.32 28.86
C ASN A 77 23.01 -5.66 27.71
N GLY A 78 21.99 -4.80 27.52
CA GLY A 78 21.02 -4.94 26.45
C GLY A 78 19.97 -6.05 26.64
N LYS A 79 19.97 -6.77 27.77
CA LYS A 79 18.98 -7.81 28.11
C LYS A 79 18.08 -7.32 29.23
N LYS A 80 16.79 -7.73 29.22
CA LYS A 80 15.86 -7.52 30.34
C LYS A 80 16.49 -8.07 31.63
N ASN A 81 16.61 -7.24 32.67
CA ASN A 81 17.27 -7.63 33.92
C ASN A 81 16.78 -6.71 35.05
N GLY A 82 16.13 -7.31 36.08
CA GLY A 82 15.39 -6.58 37.11
C GLY A 82 13.91 -6.53 36.80
N LYS A 83 13.19 -5.55 37.35
CA LYS A 83 11.73 -5.43 37.21
C LYS A 83 11.30 -5.00 35.82
N GLY A 84 10.18 -5.57 35.33
CA GLY A 84 9.63 -5.19 34.04
C GLY A 84 8.20 -5.64 33.79
N LYS A 85 7.55 -5.01 32.81
CA LYS A 85 6.19 -5.31 32.37
C LYS A 85 6.16 -5.54 30.86
N GLU A 86 5.51 -6.60 30.44
CA GLU A 86 5.15 -6.85 29.04
C GLU A 86 3.70 -6.51 28.81
N TYR A 87 3.38 -6.04 27.60
CA TYR A 87 2.03 -5.62 27.23
C TYR A 87 1.54 -6.32 25.97
N TYR A 88 0.25 -6.55 25.90
CA TYR A 88 -0.47 -6.86 24.69
C TYR A 88 -0.66 -5.60 23.81
N GLU A 89 -1.02 -5.78 22.54
CA GLU A 89 -1.27 -4.67 21.62
C GLU A 89 -2.45 -3.77 22.04
N ASN A 90 -3.39 -4.30 22.83
CA ASN A 90 -4.50 -3.55 23.41
C ASN A 90 -4.09 -2.73 24.66
N GLY A 91 -2.82 -2.75 25.05
CA GLY A 91 -2.27 -2.02 26.19
C GLY A 91 -2.46 -2.72 27.55
N GLN A 92 -3.11 -3.89 27.60
CA GLN A 92 -3.23 -4.67 28.83
C GLN A 92 -1.90 -5.33 29.19
N ILE A 93 -1.65 -5.49 30.50
CA ILE A 93 -0.46 -6.18 30.99
C ILE A 93 -0.52 -7.64 30.57
N LYS A 94 0.54 -8.10 29.90
CA LYS A 94 0.75 -9.50 29.55
C LYS A 94 1.53 -10.23 30.67
N PHE A 95 2.56 -9.59 31.20
CA PHE A 95 3.39 -10.11 32.29
C PHE A 95 3.96 -8.96 33.09
N GLU A 96 4.05 -9.12 34.39
CA GLU A 96 4.79 -8.23 35.30
C GLU A 96 5.62 -9.06 36.28
N GLY A 97 6.90 -8.70 36.46
CA GLY A 97 7.78 -9.46 37.33
C GLY A 97 9.26 -9.09 37.19
N GLU A 98 10.12 -10.00 37.65
CA GLU A 98 11.57 -9.84 37.60
C GLU A 98 12.21 -10.72 36.53
N TYR A 99 13.25 -10.18 35.88
CA TYR A 99 14.01 -10.81 34.82
C TYR A 99 15.48 -10.93 35.20
N LEU A 100 16.13 -12.01 34.79
CA LEU A 100 17.57 -12.19 34.87
C LEU A 100 18.13 -12.62 33.52
N LYS A 101 18.99 -11.78 32.92
CA LYS A 101 19.61 -12.04 31.60
C LYS A 101 18.58 -12.37 30.52
N GLY A 102 17.41 -11.71 30.57
CA GLY A 102 16.30 -11.90 29.60
C GLY A 102 15.33 -13.03 29.93
N LYS A 103 15.54 -13.79 31.04
CA LYS A 103 14.64 -14.86 31.49
C LYS A 103 13.79 -14.40 32.67
N ILE A 104 12.54 -14.80 32.71
CA ILE A 104 11.64 -14.60 33.86
C ILE A 104 12.15 -15.39 35.04
N ILE A 105 12.22 -14.78 36.23
CA ILE A 105 12.59 -15.43 37.50
C ILE A 105 11.45 -15.42 38.51
N GLU A 106 10.61 -14.38 38.50
CA GLU A 106 9.38 -14.34 39.30
C GLU A 106 8.39 -13.36 38.69
N GLY A 107 7.08 -13.54 38.94
CA GLY A 107 6.05 -12.62 38.49
C GLY A 107 4.73 -13.28 38.15
N LYS A 108 3.84 -12.46 37.56
CA LYS A 108 2.48 -12.86 37.17
C LYS A 108 2.24 -12.59 35.71
N GLY A 109 1.63 -13.55 35.03
CA GLY A 109 1.22 -13.47 33.66
C GLY A 109 -0.29 -13.44 33.53
N TYR A 110 -0.79 -12.69 32.54
CA TYR A 110 -2.22 -12.47 32.29
C TYR A 110 -2.56 -12.72 30.83
N ASP A 111 -3.80 -13.07 30.55
CA ASP A 111 -4.33 -13.12 29.19
C ASP A 111 -4.70 -11.72 28.68
N ASP A 112 -5.18 -11.65 27.44
CA ASP A 112 -5.61 -10.40 26.77
C ASP A 112 -6.91 -9.79 27.36
N LYS A 113 -7.55 -10.48 28.30
CA LYS A 113 -8.70 -10.02 29.08
C LYS A 113 -8.31 -9.65 30.53
N GLY A 114 -7.02 -9.74 30.89
CA GLY A 114 -6.50 -9.42 32.20
C GLY A 114 -6.70 -10.53 33.25
N ARG A 115 -7.07 -11.76 32.85
CA ARG A 115 -7.21 -12.91 33.77
C ARG A 115 -5.84 -13.51 34.05
N LEU A 116 -5.56 -13.90 35.31
CA LEU A 116 -4.32 -14.52 35.72
C LEU A 116 -4.17 -15.89 35.02
N VAL A 117 -3.03 -16.13 34.36
CA VAL A 117 -2.72 -17.39 33.68
C VAL A 117 -1.44 -18.04 34.13
N LEU A 118 -0.55 -17.28 34.83
CA LEU A 118 0.74 -17.78 35.33
C LEU A 118 1.16 -17.03 36.58
N GLU A 119 1.65 -17.74 37.56
CA GLU A 119 2.42 -17.22 38.70
C GLU A 119 3.73 -17.99 38.82
N ILE A 120 4.85 -17.29 38.96
CA ILE A 120 6.17 -17.89 39.20
C ILE A 120 6.82 -17.16 40.36
N GLU A 121 7.33 -17.94 41.34
CA GLU A 121 8.07 -17.46 42.47
C GLU A 121 9.59 -17.55 42.22
N LYS A 122 10.37 -16.76 42.93
CA LYS A 122 11.84 -16.77 42.87
C LYS A 122 12.46 -18.12 43.22
N SER A 123 11.75 -18.93 44.01
CA SER A 123 12.09 -20.32 44.31
C SER A 123 12.08 -21.25 43.10
N GLY A 124 11.47 -20.78 41.98
CA GLY A 124 11.17 -21.56 40.78
C GLY A 124 9.87 -22.36 40.88
N ASN A 125 9.12 -22.26 41.98
CA ASN A 125 7.75 -22.79 42.02
C ASN A 125 6.82 -21.90 41.22
N GLY A 126 5.72 -22.49 40.70
CA GLY A 126 4.73 -21.70 39.97
C GLY A 126 3.44 -22.45 39.73
N LYS A 127 2.44 -21.69 39.30
CA LYS A 127 1.11 -22.17 38.94
C LYS A 127 0.70 -21.63 37.59
N GLU A 128 0.10 -22.50 36.78
CA GLU A 128 -0.57 -22.14 35.59
C GLU A 128 -2.08 -22.35 35.74
N TYR A 129 -2.87 -21.50 35.09
CA TYR A 129 -4.33 -21.52 35.25
C TYR A 129 -5.02 -21.64 33.88
N TYR A 130 -6.15 -22.33 33.88
CA TYR A 130 -7.11 -22.33 32.75
C TYR A 130 -7.92 -21.03 32.69
N GLU A 131 -8.62 -20.80 31.61
CA GLU A 131 -9.50 -19.63 31.44
C GLU A 131 -10.66 -19.57 32.47
N ASN A 132 -11.02 -20.70 33.06
CA ASN A 132 -11.98 -20.79 34.16
C ASN A 132 -11.38 -20.51 35.55
N GLY A 133 -10.10 -20.14 35.62
CA GLY A 133 -9.38 -19.83 36.85
C GLY A 133 -8.92 -21.03 37.65
N LYS A 134 -9.19 -22.28 37.24
CA LYS A 134 -8.68 -23.48 37.91
C LYS A 134 -7.24 -23.74 37.55
N ILE A 135 -6.51 -24.39 38.46
CA ILE A 135 -5.09 -24.73 38.26
C ILE A 135 -4.98 -25.76 37.12
N GLN A 136 -4.07 -25.51 36.18
CA GLN A 136 -3.64 -26.44 35.16
C GLN A 136 -2.36 -27.17 35.54
N PHE A 137 -1.40 -26.46 36.11
CA PHE A 137 -0.16 -27.02 36.62
C PHE A 137 0.24 -26.33 37.96
N GLU A 138 0.76 -27.07 38.88
CA GLU A 138 1.37 -26.56 40.12
C GLU A 138 2.64 -27.32 40.39
N GLY A 139 3.77 -26.59 40.48
CA GLY A 139 5.04 -27.25 40.73
C GLY A 139 6.26 -26.40 40.43
N LYS A 140 7.40 -27.06 40.29
CA LYS A 140 8.69 -26.44 40.09
C LYS A 140 9.06 -26.36 38.62
N TYR A 141 9.56 -25.20 38.20
CA TYR A 141 10.13 -24.96 36.89
C TYR A 141 11.66 -25.08 36.90
N TYR A 142 12.23 -25.62 35.83
CA TYR A 142 13.67 -25.64 35.59
C TYR A 142 13.97 -25.20 34.15
N ASN A 143 14.80 -24.17 33.99
CA ASN A 143 15.10 -23.55 32.70
C ASN A 143 13.84 -23.20 31.90
N GLY A 144 12.79 -22.68 32.56
CA GLY A 144 11.54 -22.26 31.92
C GLY A 144 10.61 -23.42 31.54
N LYS A 145 10.86 -24.65 31.98
CA LYS A 145 10.01 -25.82 31.71
C LYS A 145 9.43 -26.37 32.98
N ARG A 146 8.23 -26.94 32.94
CA ARG A 146 7.65 -27.72 34.00
C ARG A 146 8.60 -28.87 34.34
N TRP A 147 9.01 -28.98 35.60
CA TRP A 147 10.05 -29.94 36.01
C TRP A 147 9.53 -30.98 37.01
N ASN A 148 9.02 -30.55 38.17
CA ASN A 148 8.37 -31.39 39.15
C ASN A 148 7.03 -30.76 39.49
N GLY A 149 5.95 -31.52 39.49
CA GLY A 149 4.65 -30.97 39.89
C GLY A 149 3.48 -31.76 39.37
N LYS A 150 2.31 -31.26 39.69
CA LYS A 150 1.03 -31.89 39.40
C LYS A 150 0.34 -31.17 38.22
N ILE A 151 -0.27 -31.98 37.37
CA ILE A 151 -1.06 -31.53 36.24
C ILE A 151 -2.52 -31.85 36.50
N TYR A 152 -3.36 -30.88 36.30
CA TYR A 152 -4.80 -30.96 36.56
C TYR A 152 -5.57 -30.79 35.24
N ASN A 153 -6.74 -31.42 35.12
CA ASN A 153 -7.66 -31.23 34.01
C ASN A 153 -8.45 -29.91 34.20
N PHE A 154 -9.27 -29.60 33.19
CA PHE A 154 -10.07 -28.37 33.17
C PHE A 154 -11.10 -28.28 34.32
N GLU A 155 -11.51 -29.42 34.91
CA GLU A 155 -12.35 -29.48 36.11
C GLU A 155 -11.56 -29.30 37.41
N GLY A 156 -10.22 -29.24 37.36
CA GLY A 156 -9.35 -29.10 38.50
C GLY A 156 -9.07 -30.43 39.25
N LYS A 157 -9.31 -31.57 38.58
CA LYS A 157 -8.95 -32.89 39.10
C LYS A 157 -7.49 -33.19 38.75
N GLU A 158 -6.70 -33.62 39.71
CA GLU A 158 -5.32 -34.09 39.49
C GLU A 158 -5.34 -35.33 38.60
N GLU A 159 -4.56 -35.31 37.52
CA GLU A 159 -4.47 -36.41 36.56
C GLU A 159 -3.07 -37.03 36.52
N TYR A 160 -2.03 -36.20 36.57
CA TYR A 160 -0.65 -36.63 36.38
C TYR A 160 0.32 -35.91 37.30
N GLU A 161 1.42 -36.58 37.64
CA GLU A 161 2.57 -36.01 38.31
C GLU A 161 3.80 -36.08 37.40
N LEU A 162 4.50 -34.96 37.26
CA LEU A 162 5.77 -34.86 36.55
C LEU A 162 6.94 -34.91 37.55
N LYS A 163 7.92 -35.80 37.30
CA LYS A 163 9.14 -35.90 38.12
C LYS A 163 10.36 -35.72 37.24
N TYR A 164 11.21 -34.75 37.57
CA TYR A 164 12.41 -34.40 36.81
C TYR A 164 12.12 -34.17 35.30
N GLY A 165 10.98 -33.55 35.02
CA GLY A 165 10.52 -33.34 33.64
C GLY A 165 10.16 -34.61 32.88
N THR A 166 9.96 -35.75 33.56
CA THR A 166 9.70 -37.06 32.97
C THR A 166 8.36 -37.61 33.45
N GLY A 167 7.60 -38.23 32.58
CA GLY A 167 6.31 -38.84 32.88
C GLY A 167 5.48 -39.10 31.62
N VAL A 168 4.28 -39.68 31.82
CA VAL A 168 3.24 -39.71 30.77
C VAL A 168 2.24 -38.65 31.16
N ILE A 169 1.92 -37.73 30.28
CA ILE A 169 1.06 -36.60 30.58
C ILE A 169 0.03 -36.36 29.47
N ILE A 170 -1.07 -35.67 29.82
CA ILE A 170 -1.93 -35.01 28.87
C ILE A 170 -1.67 -33.52 28.92
N GLU A 171 -1.45 -32.91 27.75
CA GLU A 171 -1.42 -31.46 27.58
C GLU A 171 -2.81 -30.97 27.22
N TYR A 172 -3.23 -29.92 27.91
CA TYR A 172 -4.46 -29.20 27.60
C TYR A 172 -4.15 -27.78 27.20
N GLY A 173 -4.93 -27.26 26.23
CA GLY A 173 -4.97 -25.84 25.93
C GLY A 173 -5.57 -25.02 27.07
N TYR A 174 -5.43 -23.70 27.00
CA TYR A 174 -5.95 -22.75 27.97
C TYR A 174 -7.48 -22.86 28.18
N ASN A 175 -8.20 -23.23 27.16
CA ASN A 175 -9.64 -23.48 27.13
C ASN A 175 -10.04 -24.93 27.51
N GLY A 176 -9.10 -25.73 28.01
CA GLY A 176 -9.34 -27.10 28.42
C GLY A 176 -9.35 -28.15 27.31
N GLN A 177 -9.11 -27.75 26.04
CA GLN A 177 -9.03 -28.73 24.97
C GLN A 177 -7.80 -29.62 25.09
N LYS A 178 -7.97 -30.93 24.86
CA LYS A 178 -6.86 -31.88 24.80
C LYS A 178 -6.02 -31.64 23.55
N LEU A 179 -4.70 -31.46 23.74
CA LEU A 179 -3.75 -31.14 22.64
C LEU A 179 -2.80 -32.30 22.39
N TYR A 180 -2.33 -32.97 23.45
CA TYR A 180 -1.36 -34.07 23.36
C TYR A 180 -1.55 -35.04 24.51
N GLU A 181 -1.22 -36.31 24.26
CA GLU A 181 -1.14 -37.35 25.24
C GLU A 181 0.08 -38.19 24.92
N GLY A 182 1.02 -38.35 25.89
CA GLY A 182 2.20 -39.17 25.62
C GLY A 182 3.35 -38.96 26.59
N GLY A 183 4.47 -39.53 26.25
CA GLY A 183 5.68 -39.50 27.05
C GLY A 183 6.38 -38.15 27.06
N TYR A 184 7.00 -37.83 28.18
CA TYR A 184 7.84 -36.65 28.38
C TYR A 184 9.18 -37.06 29.01
N ILE A 185 10.26 -36.45 28.50
CA ILE A 185 11.61 -36.53 29.08
C ILE A 185 12.22 -35.14 29.06
N ASN A 186 12.79 -34.71 30.20
CA ASN A 186 13.41 -33.39 30.38
C ASN A 186 12.45 -32.22 29.98
N GLY A 187 11.15 -32.37 30.29
CA GLY A 187 10.13 -31.36 29.97
C GLY A 187 9.82 -31.18 28.47
N LYS A 188 10.07 -32.20 27.70
CA LYS A 188 9.76 -32.25 26.25
C LYS A 188 9.04 -33.56 25.89
N ARG A 189 8.16 -33.53 24.87
CA ARG A 189 7.57 -34.75 24.31
C ARG A 189 8.65 -35.71 23.87
N ASN A 190 8.51 -36.97 24.28
CA ASN A 190 9.49 -38.01 24.01
C ASN A 190 8.85 -39.40 24.08
N GLY A 191 9.29 -40.35 23.23
CA GLY A 191 8.66 -41.64 23.10
C GLY A 191 7.34 -41.57 22.32
N LYS A 192 6.40 -42.48 22.61
CA LYS A 192 5.12 -42.53 21.91
C LYS A 192 4.16 -41.42 22.39
N GLY A 193 3.41 -40.85 21.48
CA GLY A 193 2.41 -39.83 21.82
C GLY A 193 1.39 -39.62 20.69
N LYS A 194 0.30 -38.91 21.06
CA LYS A 194 -0.81 -38.56 20.15
C LYS A 194 -1.10 -37.07 20.25
N GLU A 195 -1.23 -36.40 19.11
CA GLU A 195 -1.74 -35.04 18.99
C GLU A 195 -3.21 -35.06 18.63
N PHE A 196 -3.97 -34.08 19.13
CA PHE A 196 -5.41 -34.00 18.94
C PHE A 196 -5.81 -32.66 18.32
N CYS A 197 -6.90 -32.67 17.55
CA CYS A 197 -7.62 -31.48 17.08
C CYS A 197 -9.12 -31.64 17.41
N LEU A 198 -9.86 -30.52 17.37
CA LEU A 198 -11.32 -30.55 17.48
C LEU A 198 -11.92 -31.06 16.18
N SER A 199 -12.98 -31.87 16.25
CA SER A 199 -13.73 -32.32 15.09
C SER A 199 -14.50 -31.15 14.44
N SER A 200 -14.54 -31.13 13.11
CA SER A 200 -15.18 -30.10 12.29
C SER A 200 -16.72 -30.04 12.41
N ASP A 201 -17.35 -31.01 13.05
CA ASP A 201 -18.82 -31.06 13.23
C ASP A 201 -19.34 -29.90 14.10
N ASN A 202 -18.45 -29.14 14.75
CA ASN A 202 -18.75 -27.92 15.50
C ASN A 202 -18.24 -26.65 14.78
N SER A 203 -18.56 -26.46 13.49
CA SER A 203 -18.05 -25.42 12.60
C SER A 203 -18.34 -23.96 12.99
N ASN A 204 -18.97 -23.70 14.14
CA ASN A 204 -19.30 -22.34 14.60
C ASN A 204 -18.39 -21.81 15.72
N ILE A 205 -17.36 -22.55 16.17
CA ILE A 205 -16.51 -22.14 17.28
C ILE A 205 -15.05 -22.09 16.82
N LYS A 206 -14.56 -20.90 16.47
CA LYS A 206 -13.12 -20.65 16.24
C LYS A 206 -12.48 -20.36 17.58
N TYR A 207 -11.77 -21.33 18.15
CA TYR A 207 -11.01 -21.17 19.38
C TYR A 207 -9.53 -20.90 19.08
N SER A 208 -8.97 -19.96 19.81
CA SER A 208 -7.52 -19.79 19.91
C SER A 208 -7.01 -20.83 20.93
N SER A 209 -6.34 -21.86 20.47
CA SER A 209 -5.69 -22.89 21.30
C SER A 209 -4.36 -22.42 21.92
N TYR A 210 -4.12 -21.12 21.94
CA TYR A 210 -2.84 -20.52 22.26
C TYR A 210 -2.74 -20.12 23.73
N ASN A 211 -1.81 -20.74 24.47
CA ASN A 211 -1.31 -20.22 25.74
C ASN A 211 -0.16 -19.24 25.44
N PRO A 212 -0.34 -17.92 25.63
CA PRO A 212 0.63 -16.90 25.24
C PRO A 212 1.98 -17.02 25.97
N PHE A 213 2.08 -17.88 26.97
CA PHE A 213 3.29 -18.07 27.79
C PHE A 213 4.10 -19.33 27.45
N TYR A 214 3.53 -20.29 26.72
CA TYR A 214 4.26 -21.50 26.35
C TYR A 214 5.45 -21.21 25.43
N ASP A 215 5.33 -20.26 24.51
CA ASP A 215 6.40 -19.85 23.60
C ASP A 215 7.34 -18.78 24.20
N SER A 216 6.88 -17.98 25.17
CA SER A 216 7.71 -16.93 25.76
C SER A 216 8.80 -17.45 26.68
N ILE A 217 8.68 -18.70 27.13
CA ILE A 217 9.67 -19.36 28.02
C ILE A 217 10.76 -20.07 27.18
N ASN A 218 10.47 -20.49 25.94
CA ASN A 218 11.37 -21.39 25.21
C ASN A 218 11.93 -20.93 23.87
N THR A 219 11.29 -20.10 23.07
CA THR A 219 11.86 -19.59 21.80
C THR A 219 10.99 -18.52 21.15
N TRP A 220 11.64 -17.56 20.52
CA TRP A 220 11.05 -16.53 19.69
C TRP A 220 10.73 -17.11 18.30
N SER A 221 9.52 -17.59 18.08
CA SER A 221 9.03 -17.86 16.74
C SER A 221 7.80 -17.00 16.44
N TYR A 222 7.84 -16.41 15.26
CA TYR A 222 6.84 -15.52 14.66
C TYR A 222 5.54 -16.29 14.39
N ILE A 223 4.41 -15.78 14.87
CA ILE A 223 3.07 -16.27 14.50
C ILE A 223 2.31 -15.15 13.79
N PRO A 224 1.76 -15.41 12.59
CA PRO A 224 1.03 -14.41 11.81
C PRO A 224 -0.32 -14.06 12.46
N LYS A 225 -0.68 -12.77 12.35
CA LYS A 225 -1.95 -12.23 12.83
C LYS A 225 -3.12 -12.69 11.97
N ASN A 226 -4.14 -13.24 12.61
CA ASN A 226 -5.50 -13.13 12.08
C ASN A 226 -6.41 -12.60 13.19
N ASN A 227 -6.86 -11.36 13.01
CA ASN A 227 -7.88 -10.72 13.86
C ASN A 227 -9.22 -11.43 13.64
N ILE A 228 -9.73 -12.12 14.66
CA ILE A 228 -11.07 -12.70 14.67
C ILE A 228 -11.86 -12.09 15.81
N ARG A 229 -12.90 -11.31 15.48
CA ARG A 229 -13.92 -10.82 16.42
C ARG A 229 -14.84 -11.96 16.83
N PHE A 230 -14.99 -12.15 18.13
CA PHE A 230 -15.98 -13.07 18.70
C PHE A 230 -17.36 -12.42 18.80
N LYS A 231 -18.40 -13.16 18.41
CA LYS A 231 -19.80 -12.88 18.74
C LYS A 231 -20.38 -14.15 19.35
N ASN A 232 -21.00 -13.98 20.54
CA ASN A 232 -21.87 -14.87 21.29
C ASN A 232 -21.21 -15.86 22.26
N GLU A 233 -21.41 -15.51 23.53
CA GLU A 233 -21.21 -16.32 24.71
C GLU A 233 -22.22 -17.48 24.73
N LYS A 234 -21.70 -18.73 24.77
CA LYS A 234 -22.37 -19.87 25.36
C LYS A 234 -21.39 -20.55 26.28
N GLU A 235 -21.88 -20.97 27.44
CA GLU A 235 -21.09 -21.65 28.46
C GLU A 235 -20.29 -22.84 27.91
N PRO A 236 -19.05 -23.09 28.41
CA PRO A 236 -18.21 -24.19 27.94
C PRO A 236 -18.82 -25.53 28.37
N GLY A 237 -19.44 -26.21 27.41
CA GLY A 237 -19.83 -27.61 27.52
C GLY A 237 -18.65 -28.51 27.16
N PHE A 238 -18.53 -29.64 27.85
CA PHE A 238 -17.61 -30.72 27.57
C PHE A 238 -17.58 -31.08 26.08
N TYR A 239 -16.40 -31.05 25.47
CA TYR A 239 -16.20 -31.52 24.11
C TYR A 239 -15.57 -32.90 24.14
N ASP A 240 -16.36 -33.95 24.04
CA ASP A 240 -15.90 -35.33 23.86
C ASP A 240 -15.47 -35.66 22.42
N ASN A 241 -15.43 -34.69 21.51
CA ASN A 241 -15.14 -34.90 20.09
C ASN A 241 -13.70 -34.49 19.72
N TYR A 242 -12.72 -35.11 20.36
CA TYR A 242 -11.33 -35.02 19.93
C TYR A 242 -11.03 -36.01 18.82
N GLN A 243 -10.36 -35.53 17.78
CA GLN A 243 -9.80 -36.37 16.74
C GLN A 243 -8.29 -36.45 16.88
N ILE A 244 -7.75 -37.63 16.65
CA ILE A 244 -6.29 -37.81 16.51
C ILE A 244 -5.86 -37.12 15.21
N LYS A 245 -4.96 -36.16 15.35
CA LYS A 245 -4.31 -35.47 14.24
C LYS A 245 -3.01 -36.18 13.86
N PHE A 246 -2.30 -36.68 14.85
CA PHE A 246 -1.05 -37.42 14.67
C PHE A 246 -0.90 -38.44 15.80
N GLU A 247 -0.38 -39.62 15.48
CA GLU A 247 0.13 -40.55 16.46
C GLU A 247 1.49 -41.12 16.00
N GLY A 248 2.47 -41.16 16.91
CA GLY A 248 3.81 -41.59 16.54
C GLY A 248 4.85 -41.37 17.61
N GLU A 249 6.11 -41.37 17.17
CA GLU A 249 7.28 -41.26 18.02
C GLU A 249 7.81 -39.83 18.06
N TYR A 250 8.32 -39.43 19.21
CA TYR A 250 8.89 -38.12 19.49
C TYR A 250 10.27 -38.23 20.10
N ALA A 251 11.14 -37.29 19.75
CA ALA A 251 12.42 -37.06 20.42
C ALA A 251 12.63 -35.55 20.59
N ASP A 252 13.04 -35.14 21.80
CA ASP A 252 13.32 -33.73 22.11
C ASP A 252 12.20 -32.72 21.79
N GLY A 253 10.94 -33.17 21.77
CA GLY A 253 9.77 -32.34 21.51
C GLY A 253 9.28 -32.37 20.03
N GLU A 254 10.06 -32.93 19.15
CA GLU A 254 9.76 -33.02 17.71
C GLU A 254 9.28 -34.44 17.35
N ARG A 255 8.41 -34.56 16.31
CA ARG A 255 8.08 -35.87 15.72
C ARG A 255 9.36 -36.50 15.18
N ASN A 256 9.68 -37.71 15.62
CA ASN A 256 10.93 -38.36 15.27
C ASN A 256 10.80 -39.89 15.38
N GLY A 257 10.95 -40.61 14.28
CA GLY A 257 10.63 -42.02 14.16
C GLY A 257 9.32 -42.26 13.43
N LYS A 258 8.67 -43.38 13.66
CA LYS A 258 7.44 -43.76 12.96
C LYS A 258 6.25 -42.96 13.42
N GLY A 259 5.36 -42.59 12.47
CA GLY A 259 4.13 -41.88 12.79
C GLY A 259 3.11 -41.86 11.67
N ILE A 260 1.87 -41.58 12.05
CA ILE A 260 0.72 -41.49 11.15
C ILE A 260 0.06 -40.15 11.40
N GLU A 261 -0.18 -39.38 10.35
CA GLU A 261 -0.91 -38.12 10.36
C GLU A 261 -2.28 -38.31 9.69
N TYR A 262 -3.31 -37.67 10.22
CA TYR A 262 -4.69 -37.83 9.79
C TYR A 262 -5.31 -36.49 9.33
N TYR A 263 -6.25 -36.56 8.38
CA TYR A 263 -7.17 -35.50 8.01
C TYR A 263 -8.32 -35.38 9.04
N GLU A 264 -9.05 -34.26 9.00
CA GLU A 264 -10.25 -34.06 9.82
C GLU A 264 -11.34 -35.15 9.60
N ASN A 265 -11.38 -35.81 8.44
CA ASN A 265 -12.28 -36.91 8.14
C ASN A 265 -11.77 -38.30 8.62
N LYS A 266 -10.71 -38.34 9.44
CA LYS A 266 -10.03 -39.53 9.97
C LYS A 266 -9.30 -40.40 8.94
N GLN A 267 -9.26 -39.99 7.66
CA GLN A 267 -8.42 -40.67 6.67
C GLN A 267 -6.96 -40.37 6.93
N ILE A 268 -6.08 -41.34 6.62
CA ILE A 268 -4.64 -41.17 6.71
C ILE A 268 -4.21 -40.10 5.71
N LYS A 269 -3.44 -39.11 6.18
CA LYS A 269 -2.82 -38.07 5.39
C LYS A 269 -1.37 -38.43 5.02
N PHE A 270 -0.65 -38.98 5.99
CA PHE A 270 0.71 -39.47 5.80
C PHE A 270 0.99 -40.61 6.76
N GLU A 271 1.68 -41.63 6.30
CA GLU A 271 2.24 -42.69 7.12
C GLU A 271 3.71 -42.90 6.76
N GLY A 272 4.56 -42.95 7.80
CA GLY A 272 5.99 -43.10 7.54
C GLY A 272 6.89 -42.70 8.70
N GLU A 273 8.09 -42.28 8.36
CA GLU A 273 9.12 -41.87 9.31
C GLU A 273 9.30 -40.35 9.28
N TYR A 274 9.49 -39.79 10.47
CA TYR A 274 9.81 -38.39 10.69
C TYR A 274 11.23 -38.25 11.21
N LEU A 275 11.90 -37.17 10.81
CA LEU A 275 13.22 -36.80 11.31
C LEU A 275 13.21 -35.31 11.70
N ASN A 276 13.38 -35.02 13.00
CA ASN A 276 13.37 -33.65 13.55
C ASN A 276 12.15 -32.84 13.08
N GLY A 277 10.95 -33.41 13.26
CA GLY A 277 9.68 -32.77 12.91
C GLY A 277 9.28 -32.83 11.45
N LYS A 278 10.15 -33.31 10.53
CA LYS A 278 9.93 -33.33 9.09
C LYS A 278 9.67 -34.75 8.58
N ILE A 279 8.82 -34.89 7.57
CA ILE A 279 8.62 -36.17 6.87
C ILE A 279 9.94 -36.60 6.19
N TYR A 280 10.32 -37.85 6.36
CA TYR A 280 11.58 -38.35 5.89
C TYR A 280 11.45 -39.54 4.94
N ASN A 281 10.74 -40.61 5.34
CA ASN A 281 10.36 -41.75 4.52
C ASN A 281 8.88 -42.03 4.67
N GLY A 282 8.15 -42.29 3.58
CA GLY A 282 6.75 -42.66 3.71
C GLY A 282 5.88 -42.31 2.50
N ILE A 283 4.58 -42.47 2.73
CA ILE A 283 3.56 -42.31 1.68
C ILE A 283 2.53 -41.29 2.15
N GLY A 284 2.21 -40.34 1.26
CA GLY A 284 1.15 -39.36 1.47
C GLY A 284 -0.09 -39.72 0.66
N TYR A 285 -1.25 -39.42 1.27
CA TYR A 285 -2.57 -39.71 0.71
C TYR A 285 -3.39 -38.43 0.62
N ASN A 286 -4.38 -38.39 -0.29
CA ASN A 286 -5.39 -37.37 -0.30
C ASN A 286 -6.55 -37.73 0.68
N LYS A 287 -7.50 -36.81 0.86
CA LYS A 287 -8.64 -37.01 1.76
C LYS A 287 -9.60 -38.17 1.37
N TYR A 288 -9.41 -38.78 0.21
CA TYR A 288 -10.17 -39.93 -0.28
C TYR A 288 -9.42 -41.24 -0.05
N GLY A 289 -8.18 -41.19 0.53
CA GLY A 289 -7.34 -42.35 0.79
C GLY A 289 -6.49 -42.80 -0.41
N GLU A 290 -6.42 -42.01 -1.49
CA GLU A 290 -5.60 -42.32 -2.65
C GLU A 290 -4.17 -41.86 -2.43
N LYS A 291 -3.18 -42.70 -2.75
CA LYS A 291 -1.76 -42.36 -2.71
C LYS A 291 -1.47 -41.22 -3.70
N VAL A 292 -0.89 -40.12 -3.21
CA VAL A 292 -0.57 -38.94 -4.01
C VAL A 292 0.93 -38.64 -4.11
N PHE A 293 1.73 -39.08 -3.13
CA PHE A 293 3.17 -38.96 -3.19
C PHE A 293 3.88 -40.05 -2.37
N GLU A 294 5.17 -40.21 -2.64
CA GLU A 294 6.09 -40.97 -1.83
C GLU A 294 7.35 -40.15 -1.60
N ILE A 295 7.86 -40.18 -0.37
CA ILE A 295 9.10 -39.51 0.04
C ILE A 295 10.10 -40.56 0.51
N LYS A 296 11.37 -40.44 0.08
CA LYS A 296 12.46 -41.30 0.48
C LYS A 296 13.71 -40.49 0.79
N ASP A 297 14.32 -40.74 1.94
CA ASP A 297 15.47 -39.98 2.45
C ASP A 297 15.27 -38.45 2.42
N GLY A 298 14.06 -38.02 2.71
CA GLY A 298 13.64 -36.61 2.67
C GLY A 298 13.56 -36.02 1.26
N LYS A 299 13.54 -36.83 0.19
CA LYS A 299 13.44 -36.43 -1.21
C LYS A 299 12.15 -36.95 -1.84
N GLY A 300 11.48 -36.10 -2.64
CA GLY A 300 10.29 -36.50 -3.39
C GLY A 300 9.59 -35.29 -4.03
N ASN A 301 8.58 -35.61 -4.85
CA ASN A 301 7.59 -34.61 -5.29
C ASN A 301 6.40 -34.72 -4.37
N ILE A 302 6.20 -33.71 -3.53
CA ILE A 302 5.24 -33.73 -2.45
C ILE A 302 4.00 -32.90 -2.82
N MET A 303 2.83 -33.39 -2.44
CA MET A 303 1.58 -32.64 -2.43
C MET A 303 1.16 -32.39 -0.98
N GLU A 304 1.21 -31.12 -0.56
CA GLU A 304 0.77 -30.73 0.78
C GLU A 304 -0.72 -30.36 0.74
N TYR A 305 -1.48 -30.96 1.63
CA TYR A 305 -2.89 -30.65 1.84
C TYR A 305 -3.09 -30.09 3.23
N ASP A 306 -4.07 -29.18 3.38
CA ASP A 306 -4.52 -28.75 4.70
C ASP A 306 -5.30 -29.88 5.42
N GLU A 307 -5.83 -29.59 6.60
CA GLU A 307 -6.57 -30.57 7.42
C GLU A 307 -7.91 -30.96 6.79
N LYS A 308 -8.46 -30.13 5.89
CA LYS A 308 -9.70 -30.37 5.11
C LYS A 308 -9.44 -31.08 3.77
N GLY A 309 -8.18 -31.34 3.46
CA GLY A 309 -7.75 -31.96 2.21
C GLY A 309 -7.80 -31.02 1.02
N ILE A 310 -7.58 -29.72 1.22
CA ILE A 310 -7.40 -28.72 0.17
C ILE A 310 -5.91 -28.63 -0.14
N LEU A 311 -5.53 -28.72 -1.44
CA LEU A 311 -4.15 -28.64 -1.88
C LEU A 311 -3.60 -27.22 -1.62
N ASN A 312 -2.50 -27.13 -0.88
CA ASN A 312 -1.79 -25.90 -0.57
C ASN A 312 -0.49 -25.73 -1.35
N PHE A 313 0.21 -26.87 -1.60
CA PHE A 313 1.48 -26.87 -2.27
C PHE A 313 1.71 -28.18 -3.04
N LYS A 314 2.43 -28.08 -4.15
CA LYS A 314 2.93 -29.23 -4.91
C LYS A 314 4.32 -28.89 -5.40
N GLY A 315 5.32 -29.79 -5.16
CA GLY A 315 6.67 -29.52 -5.62
C GLY A 315 7.74 -30.42 -5.04
N GLU A 316 8.96 -30.06 -5.38
CA GLU A 316 10.15 -30.82 -5.01
C GLU A 316 10.56 -30.59 -3.56
N TYR A 317 10.98 -31.67 -2.90
CA TYR A 317 11.46 -31.70 -1.52
C TYR A 317 12.88 -32.25 -1.45
N LEU A 318 13.66 -31.67 -0.54
CA LEU A 318 14.99 -32.16 -0.16
C LEU A 318 15.12 -32.00 1.36
N ARG A 319 15.56 -33.09 2.06
CA ARG A 319 15.69 -33.14 3.52
C ARG A 319 14.38 -32.77 4.27
N GLY A 320 13.23 -33.16 3.67
CA GLY A 320 11.92 -32.89 4.23
C GLY A 320 11.47 -31.43 4.17
N GLU A 321 12.09 -30.60 3.33
CA GLU A 321 11.72 -29.20 3.08
C GLU A 321 11.52 -28.96 1.59
N ARG A 322 10.66 -27.98 1.24
CA ARG A 322 10.47 -27.49 -0.13
C ARG A 322 11.81 -27.05 -0.70
N ASN A 323 12.22 -27.64 -1.82
CA ASN A 323 13.53 -27.38 -2.43
C ASN A 323 13.49 -27.76 -3.91
N GLY A 324 13.79 -26.84 -4.81
CA GLY A 324 13.60 -27.02 -6.24
C GLY A 324 12.33 -26.31 -6.71
N LYS A 325 11.63 -26.86 -7.71
CA LYS A 325 10.42 -26.24 -8.27
C LYS A 325 9.18 -26.59 -7.45
N GLY A 326 8.26 -25.61 -7.32
CA GLY A 326 7.01 -25.84 -6.63
C GLY A 326 5.94 -24.81 -6.96
N GLU A 327 4.70 -25.17 -6.62
CA GLU A 327 3.47 -24.42 -6.85
C GLU A 327 2.74 -24.27 -5.53
N GLU A 328 2.33 -23.04 -5.18
CA GLU A 328 1.44 -22.75 -4.04
C GLU A 328 0.05 -22.42 -4.53
N TYR A 329 -0.97 -22.76 -3.75
CA TYR A 329 -2.37 -22.56 -4.09
C TYR A 329 -3.12 -21.75 -3.03
N HIS A 330 -4.16 -21.00 -3.44
CA HIS A 330 -5.05 -20.30 -2.54
C HIS A 330 -6.01 -21.27 -1.86
N GLN A 331 -6.31 -21.03 -0.57
CA GLN A 331 -7.24 -21.86 0.23
C GLN A 331 -8.69 -21.74 -0.21
N PHE A 332 -9.06 -20.68 -0.94
CA PHE A 332 -10.44 -20.44 -1.38
C PHE A 332 -10.49 -20.37 -2.90
N SER A 333 -11.24 -21.28 -3.50
CA SER A 333 -11.70 -21.19 -4.87
C SER A 333 -13.25 -21.19 -4.86
N MET A 334 -13.88 -20.26 -5.55
CA MET A 334 -15.35 -20.23 -5.69
C MET A 334 -15.92 -21.52 -6.33
N PHE A 335 -15.07 -22.31 -7.01
CA PHE A 335 -15.47 -23.51 -7.76
C PHE A 335 -14.85 -24.82 -7.26
N GLY A 336 -14.17 -24.80 -6.09
CA GLY A 336 -13.52 -26.01 -5.53
C GLY A 336 -12.25 -26.47 -6.29
N ILE A 337 -11.78 -25.71 -7.29
CA ILE A 337 -10.54 -25.98 -8.01
C ILE A 337 -9.41 -25.20 -7.34
N PRO A 338 -8.25 -25.84 -7.04
CA PRO A 338 -7.09 -25.12 -6.48
C PRO A 338 -6.65 -23.98 -7.41
N ASN A 339 -6.66 -22.74 -6.90
CA ASN A 339 -6.27 -21.58 -7.66
C ASN A 339 -4.79 -21.30 -7.42
N LEU A 340 -3.99 -21.31 -8.49
CA LEU A 340 -2.54 -21.10 -8.40
C LEU A 340 -2.26 -19.71 -7.80
N LYS A 341 -1.43 -19.67 -6.77
CA LYS A 341 -1.00 -18.46 -6.08
C LYS A 341 0.44 -18.08 -6.45
N PHE A 342 1.29 -19.08 -6.55
CA PHE A 342 2.71 -18.91 -6.84
C PHE A 342 3.25 -20.15 -7.55
N GLU A 343 4.12 -19.96 -8.53
CA GLU A 343 4.98 -20.99 -9.11
C GLU A 343 6.43 -20.50 -9.12
N GLY A 344 7.39 -21.33 -8.72
CA GLY A 344 8.77 -20.90 -8.71
C GLY A 344 9.72 -21.85 -8.01
N GLU A 345 10.90 -21.32 -7.69
CA GLU A 345 12.00 -22.05 -7.08
C GLU A 345 11.99 -21.86 -5.56
N TYR A 346 12.39 -22.93 -4.85
CA TYR A 346 12.47 -23.01 -3.40
C TYR A 346 13.86 -23.46 -2.95
N LEU A 347 14.29 -22.94 -1.81
CA LEU A 347 15.49 -23.38 -1.11
C LEU A 347 15.22 -23.38 0.40
N ASN A 348 15.42 -24.54 1.05
CA ASN A 348 15.23 -24.72 2.49
C ASN A 348 13.87 -24.18 2.98
N GLY A 349 12.79 -24.57 2.29
CA GLY A 349 11.41 -24.23 2.63
C GLY A 349 10.94 -22.84 2.21
N LYS A 350 11.80 -22.00 1.63
CA LYS A 350 11.48 -20.60 1.25
C LYS A 350 11.56 -20.39 -0.25
N ARG A 351 10.73 -19.51 -0.80
CA ARG A 351 10.84 -19.03 -2.18
C ARG A 351 12.25 -18.48 -2.41
N ASN A 352 12.95 -18.94 -3.45
CA ASN A 352 14.33 -18.56 -3.72
C ASN A 352 14.68 -18.84 -5.18
N GLY A 353 15.14 -17.85 -5.93
CA GLY A 353 15.32 -17.93 -7.37
C GLY A 353 14.17 -17.28 -8.12
N LYS A 354 13.81 -17.81 -9.28
CA LYS A 354 12.74 -17.24 -10.11
C LYS A 354 11.36 -17.72 -9.65
N GLY A 355 10.38 -16.83 -9.73
CA GLY A 355 8.99 -17.16 -9.39
C GLY A 355 7.97 -16.17 -9.93
N LYS A 356 6.74 -16.66 -10.05
CA LYS A 356 5.59 -15.91 -10.52
C LYS A 356 4.47 -15.97 -9.50
N GLU A 357 3.80 -14.86 -9.30
CA GLU A 357 2.61 -14.74 -8.43
C GLU A 357 1.38 -14.54 -9.27
N TYR A 358 0.28 -15.15 -8.82
CA TYR A 358 -1.01 -15.09 -9.47
C TYR A 358 -2.11 -14.68 -8.49
N TYR A 359 -3.09 -13.96 -8.98
CA TYR A 359 -4.34 -13.65 -8.29
C TYR A 359 -5.51 -13.96 -9.23
N ASP A 360 -6.41 -14.85 -8.81
CA ASP A 360 -7.54 -15.35 -9.61
C ASP A 360 -7.14 -15.82 -11.03
N GLY A 361 -5.96 -16.48 -11.14
CA GLY A 361 -5.44 -17.00 -12.40
C GLY A 361 -4.74 -15.96 -13.29
N ILE A 362 -4.73 -14.69 -12.87
CA ILE A 362 -4.05 -13.59 -13.57
C ILE A 362 -2.62 -13.46 -13.03
N LEU A 363 -1.62 -13.43 -13.91
CA LEU A 363 -0.25 -13.15 -13.54
C LEU A 363 -0.14 -11.70 -13.03
N ILE A 364 0.25 -11.53 -11.77
CA ILE A 364 0.43 -10.20 -11.15
C ILE A 364 1.89 -9.82 -10.95
N PHE A 365 2.79 -10.82 -10.86
CA PHE A 365 4.21 -10.59 -10.67
C PHE A 365 5.05 -11.71 -11.28
N ASP A 366 6.19 -11.37 -11.91
CA ASP A 366 7.23 -12.30 -12.40
C ASP A 366 8.60 -11.72 -12.03
N GLY A 367 9.37 -12.45 -11.21
CA GLY A 367 10.64 -11.93 -10.72
C GLY A 367 11.46 -12.89 -9.87
N GLU A 368 12.43 -12.33 -9.17
CA GLU A 368 13.41 -13.05 -8.37
C GLU A 368 13.09 -12.97 -6.88
N TYR A 369 13.43 -14.03 -6.15
CA TYR A 369 13.21 -14.20 -4.71
C TYR A 369 14.47 -14.61 -3.99
N LEU A 370 14.64 -14.13 -2.77
CA LEU A 370 15.69 -14.54 -1.84
C LEU A 370 15.12 -14.69 -0.44
N ASN A 371 15.27 -15.90 0.14
CA ASN A 371 14.80 -16.21 1.52
C ASN A 371 13.30 -15.91 1.77
N GLY A 372 12.46 -16.03 0.74
CA GLY A 372 11.01 -15.82 0.82
C GLY A 372 10.54 -14.42 0.44
N GLU A 373 11.45 -13.46 0.24
CA GLU A 373 11.13 -12.08 -0.13
C GLU A 373 11.51 -11.81 -1.60
N ARG A 374 10.76 -10.91 -2.27
CA ARG A 374 11.12 -10.43 -3.62
C ARG A 374 12.50 -9.77 -3.56
N ASN A 375 13.43 -10.17 -4.42
CA ASN A 375 14.81 -9.68 -4.43
C ASN A 375 15.40 -9.80 -5.83
N GLY A 376 16.11 -8.76 -6.31
CA GLY A 376 16.54 -8.68 -7.69
C GLY A 376 15.48 -8.07 -8.60
N LYS A 377 15.44 -8.51 -9.87
CA LYS A 377 14.54 -7.92 -10.86
C LYS A 377 13.15 -8.57 -10.84
N GLY A 378 12.13 -7.76 -11.04
CA GLY A 378 10.75 -8.24 -11.16
C GLY A 378 9.87 -7.32 -12.00
N LYS A 379 8.77 -7.86 -12.49
CA LYS A 379 7.75 -7.16 -13.28
C LYS A 379 6.39 -7.36 -12.65
N GLU A 380 5.60 -6.30 -12.58
CA GLU A 380 4.18 -6.36 -12.21
C GLU A 380 3.31 -6.08 -13.45
N PHE A 381 2.13 -6.69 -13.47
CA PHE A 381 1.29 -6.71 -14.65
C PHE A 381 -0.12 -6.19 -14.36
N TYR A 382 -0.74 -5.58 -15.38
CA TYR A 382 -2.19 -5.32 -15.43
C TYR A 382 -2.96 -6.62 -15.69
N ASP A 383 -4.27 -6.62 -15.41
CA ASP A 383 -5.17 -7.75 -15.69
C ASP A 383 -5.17 -8.20 -17.17
N ASN A 384 -4.79 -7.30 -18.08
CA ASN A 384 -4.65 -7.59 -19.51
C ASN A 384 -3.27 -8.14 -19.91
N GLY A 385 -2.41 -8.46 -18.93
CA GLY A 385 -1.08 -9.01 -19.14
C GLY A 385 0.00 -8.02 -19.59
N LYS A 386 -0.32 -6.71 -19.69
CA LYS A 386 0.70 -5.68 -19.98
C LYS A 386 1.48 -5.32 -18.73
N VAL A 387 2.77 -5.05 -18.89
CA VAL A 387 3.64 -4.62 -17.78
C VAL A 387 3.19 -3.26 -17.27
N ILE A 388 2.96 -3.16 -15.95
CA ILE A 388 2.74 -1.90 -15.23
C ILE A 388 4.07 -1.27 -14.90
N ILE A 389 4.98 -2.07 -14.29
CA ILE A 389 6.24 -1.58 -13.76
C ILE A 389 7.28 -2.71 -13.74
N GLU A 390 8.50 -2.38 -14.09
CA GLU A 390 9.69 -3.20 -13.84
C GLU A 390 10.40 -2.65 -12.62
N LEU A 391 10.76 -3.50 -11.68
CA LEU A 391 11.30 -3.13 -10.38
C LEU A 391 12.61 -3.85 -10.08
N GLU A 392 13.49 -3.17 -9.37
CA GLU A 392 14.64 -3.79 -8.71
C GLU A 392 14.38 -3.81 -7.20
N TYR A 393 14.35 -5.02 -6.62
CA TYR A 393 14.13 -5.25 -5.20
C TYR A 393 15.44 -5.53 -4.47
N LEU A 394 15.52 -5.09 -3.24
CA LEU A 394 16.57 -5.44 -2.31
C LEU A 394 15.93 -5.78 -0.94
N ASN A 395 16.00 -7.07 -0.54
CA ASN A 395 15.41 -7.57 0.71
C ASN A 395 13.93 -7.15 0.86
N GLY A 396 13.11 -7.46 -0.14
CA GLY A 396 11.68 -7.15 -0.15
C GLY A 396 11.32 -5.69 -0.43
N LYS A 397 12.31 -4.78 -0.52
CA LYS A 397 12.09 -3.35 -0.74
C LYS A 397 12.46 -2.92 -2.15
N ILE A 398 11.65 -2.06 -2.74
CA ILE A 398 11.91 -1.50 -4.06
C ILE A 398 13.04 -0.47 -3.93
N LYS A 399 14.03 -0.56 -4.81
CA LYS A 399 15.13 0.38 -4.94
C LYS A 399 14.90 1.35 -6.09
N GLU A 400 14.60 0.81 -7.25
CA GLU A 400 14.43 1.54 -8.51
C GLU A 400 13.36 0.86 -9.35
N GLY A 401 12.67 1.64 -10.21
CA GLY A 401 11.67 1.09 -11.11
C GLY A 401 11.48 1.88 -12.39
N ARG A 402 10.82 1.22 -13.36
CA ARG A 402 10.40 1.77 -14.65
C ARG A 402 8.89 1.57 -14.78
N GLU A 403 8.13 2.66 -14.77
CA GLU A 403 6.67 2.61 -14.93
C GLU A 403 6.28 2.70 -16.41
N TYR A 404 5.25 1.94 -16.76
CA TYR A 404 4.66 1.93 -18.09
C TYR A 404 3.17 2.26 -18.03
N LYS A 405 2.69 3.04 -18.99
CA LYS A 405 1.27 3.31 -19.23
C LYS A 405 0.93 2.96 -20.67
N ASN A 406 -0.01 2.02 -20.83
CA ASN A 406 -0.37 1.47 -22.16
C ASN A 406 0.83 0.88 -22.95
N GLY A 407 1.86 0.38 -22.26
CA GLY A 407 3.08 -0.14 -22.87
C GLY A 407 4.15 0.91 -23.18
N GLU A 408 3.89 2.19 -22.91
CA GLU A 408 4.88 3.27 -23.04
C GLU A 408 5.55 3.55 -21.70
N LEU A 409 6.87 3.74 -21.72
CA LEU A 409 7.63 4.17 -20.58
C LEU A 409 7.22 5.60 -20.18
N VAL A 410 6.81 5.78 -18.91
CA VAL A 410 6.39 7.09 -18.39
C VAL A 410 7.27 7.59 -17.25
N TYR A 411 7.97 6.71 -16.54
CA TYR A 411 8.84 7.10 -15.45
C TYR A 411 9.97 6.09 -15.21
N ILE A 412 11.15 6.59 -14.82
CA ILE A 412 12.27 5.80 -14.27
C ILE A 412 12.76 6.53 -13.03
N GLY A 413 12.88 5.81 -11.89
CA GLY A 413 13.44 6.44 -10.69
C GLY A 413 13.39 5.59 -9.43
N GLU A 414 13.77 6.24 -8.34
CA GLU A 414 13.86 5.69 -7.00
C GLU A 414 12.51 5.80 -6.29
N TYR A 415 12.19 4.77 -5.47
CA TYR A 415 10.97 4.69 -4.69
C TYR A 415 11.24 4.54 -3.20
N LEU A 416 10.38 5.14 -2.39
CA LEU A 416 10.23 4.82 -0.98
C LEU A 416 9.08 3.84 -0.80
N ASN A 417 9.33 2.78 0.00
CA ASN A 417 8.30 1.84 0.42
C ASN A 417 7.78 2.24 1.79
N GLU A 418 6.50 2.47 1.94
CA GLU A 418 5.86 2.56 3.24
C GLU A 418 5.54 1.14 3.75
N GLU A 419 6.04 0.78 4.94
CA GLU A 419 6.00 -0.59 5.50
C GLU A 419 4.59 -1.14 5.72
N TYR A 420 3.53 -0.31 5.64
CA TYR A 420 2.16 -0.71 6.02
C TYR A 420 1.13 -0.76 4.89
N ASN A 421 1.37 -0.14 3.72
CA ASN A 421 0.31 0.02 2.72
C ASN A 421 0.66 -0.43 1.31
N GLU A 422 1.82 -1.04 1.05
CA GLU A 422 2.31 -1.34 -0.32
C GLU A 422 2.34 -0.10 -1.24
N ILE A 423 2.15 1.10 -0.68
CA ILE A 423 2.15 2.35 -1.43
C ILE A 423 3.60 2.71 -1.75
N ARG A 424 3.88 2.79 -3.02
CA ARG A 424 5.17 3.25 -3.56
C ARG A 424 5.10 4.76 -3.69
N LYS A 425 6.11 5.47 -3.19
CA LYS A 425 6.23 6.92 -3.36
C LYS A 425 7.50 7.23 -4.13
N LYS A 426 7.37 8.02 -5.19
CA LYS A 426 8.50 8.53 -5.97
C LYS A 426 9.37 9.44 -5.10
N VAL A 427 10.70 9.29 -5.21
CA VAL A 427 11.68 10.12 -4.49
C VAL A 427 12.46 10.99 -5.46
N LYS A 428 13.03 10.38 -6.49
CA LYS A 428 13.81 11.04 -7.53
C LYS A 428 13.77 10.23 -8.80
N GLY A 429 13.58 10.89 -9.94
CA GLY A 429 13.53 10.18 -11.20
C GLY A 429 13.30 11.07 -12.41
N LYS A 430 12.97 10.41 -13.51
CA LYS A 430 12.77 11.00 -14.83
C LYS A 430 11.40 10.62 -15.35
N GLU A 431 10.64 11.62 -15.79
CA GLU A 431 9.37 11.41 -16.49
C GLU A 431 9.61 11.40 -18.01
N TYR A 432 8.90 10.53 -18.69
CA TYR A 432 9.01 10.35 -20.13
C TYR A 432 7.69 10.58 -20.86
N LYS A 433 7.78 11.15 -22.05
CA LYS A 433 6.69 11.25 -22.99
C LYS A 433 7.24 11.00 -24.41
N TYR A 434 6.62 10.06 -25.14
CA TYR A 434 7.08 9.65 -26.48
C TYR A 434 8.56 9.20 -26.51
N GLY A 435 9.06 8.56 -25.44
CA GLY A 435 10.46 8.11 -25.31
C GLY A 435 11.47 9.21 -24.99
N GLN A 436 11.03 10.44 -24.76
CA GLN A 436 11.89 11.58 -24.41
C GLN A 436 11.68 11.98 -22.96
N ILE A 437 12.74 12.42 -22.27
CA ILE A 437 12.62 12.97 -20.92
C ILE A 437 11.93 14.33 -21.01
N ILE A 438 10.83 14.50 -20.27
CA ILE A 438 10.13 15.77 -20.10
C ILE A 438 10.42 16.43 -18.75
N PHE A 439 10.84 15.64 -17.77
CA PHE A 439 11.24 16.12 -16.46
C PHE A 439 12.26 15.17 -15.82
N GLU A 440 13.22 15.70 -15.07
CA GLU A 440 14.04 14.97 -14.13
C GLU A 440 14.16 15.75 -12.82
N GLY A 441 14.01 15.07 -11.66
CA GLY A 441 14.04 15.78 -10.37
C GLY A 441 13.54 14.97 -9.20
N GLU A 442 13.27 15.71 -8.13
CA GLU A 442 12.86 15.18 -6.82
C GLU A 442 11.34 15.24 -6.65
N TYR A 443 10.82 14.31 -5.82
CA TYR A 443 9.38 14.15 -5.57
C TYR A 443 9.10 14.08 -4.07
N LEU A 444 7.92 14.53 -3.68
CA LEU A 444 7.32 14.33 -2.37
C LEU A 444 5.82 14.09 -2.55
N ASP A 445 5.29 12.98 -1.98
CA ASP A 445 3.89 12.57 -2.10
C ASP A 445 3.38 12.57 -3.56
N GLU A 446 4.16 11.89 -4.46
CA GLU A 446 3.89 11.71 -5.90
C GLU A 446 3.92 13.00 -6.75
N VAL A 447 4.21 14.16 -6.16
CA VAL A 447 4.31 15.41 -6.89
C VAL A 447 5.76 15.90 -6.95
N ARG A 448 6.13 16.62 -8.01
CA ARG A 448 7.44 17.24 -8.16
C ARG A 448 7.69 18.19 -7.00
N ASN A 449 8.80 17.98 -6.25
CA ASN A 449 9.12 18.77 -5.07
C ASN A 449 10.63 18.71 -4.80
N GLY A 450 11.29 19.87 -4.63
CA GLY A 450 12.73 19.96 -4.58
C GLY A 450 13.33 20.36 -5.93
N LYS A 451 14.57 19.96 -6.20
CA LYS A 451 15.29 20.34 -7.44
C LYS A 451 14.81 19.54 -8.63
N GLY A 452 14.69 20.21 -9.78
CA GLY A 452 14.31 19.54 -11.02
C GLY A 452 14.55 20.37 -12.30
N LYS A 453 14.50 19.66 -13.41
CA LYS A 453 14.65 20.21 -14.77
C LYS A 453 13.50 19.73 -15.64
N GLU A 454 12.91 20.62 -16.41
CA GLU A 454 11.93 20.30 -17.46
C GLU A 454 12.56 20.49 -18.83
N TYR A 455 12.11 19.71 -19.78
CA TYR A 455 12.60 19.73 -21.15
C TYR A 455 11.46 19.88 -22.14
N TYR A 456 11.71 20.55 -23.26
CA TYR A 456 10.83 20.58 -24.42
C TYR A 456 10.84 19.22 -25.14
N LEU A 457 9.77 18.88 -25.82
CA LEU A 457 9.72 17.71 -26.72
C LEU A 457 10.42 18.04 -28.05
N ASN A 458 11.27 17.14 -28.52
CA ASN A 458 11.86 17.23 -29.86
C ASN A 458 10.92 16.60 -30.89
N LYS A 459 10.42 17.43 -31.81
CA LYS A 459 9.43 17.04 -32.83
C LYS A 459 9.96 16.04 -33.87
N GLU A 460 11.23 16.12 -34.26
CA GLU A 460 11.81 15.15 -35.20
C GLU A 460 11.79 13.74 -34.59
N ASN A 461 12.12 13.59 -33.30
CA ASN A 461 12.07 12.33 -32.61
C ASN A 461 10.63 11.77 -32.53
N ILE A 462 9.63 12.63 -32.34
CA ILE A 462 8.20 12.21 -32.38
C ILE A 462 7.82 11.70 -33.77
N LYS A 463 8.27 12.39 -34.85
CA LYS A 463 8.01 11.97 -36.23
C LYS A 463 8.63 10.62 -36.54
N ILE A 464 9.91 10.43 -36.22
CA ILE A 464 10.64 9.16 -36.37
C ILE A 464 9.93 8.04 -35.65
N ARG A 465 9.51 8.27 -34.39
CA ARG A 465 8.76 7.31 -33.58
C ARG A 465 7.44 6.91 -34.24
N ASN A 466 6.66 7.89 -34.69
CA ASN A 466 5.37 7.64 -35.37
C ASN A 466 5.52 6.86 -36.68
N GLU A 467 6.58 7.08 -37.43
CA GLU A 467 6.91 6.32 -38.64
C GLU A 467 7.28 4.87 -38.31
N LYS A 468 8.05 4.62 -37.25
CA LYS A 468 8.38 3.30 -36.79
C LYS A 468 7.16 2.51 -36.30
N ILE A 469 6.24 3.16 -35.58
CA ILE A 469 4.97 2.53 -35.14
C ILE A 469 4.12 2.13 -36.36
N LYS A 470 4.01 2.98 -37.39
CA LYS A 470 3.26 2.69 -38.61
C LYS A 470 3.86 1.51 -39.39
N SER A 471 5.15 1.26 -39.29
CA SER A 471 5.84 0.17 -40.02
C SER A 471 5.74 -1.20 -39.34
N ASN A 472 4.91 -1.37 -38.31
CA ASN A 472 4.75 -2.62 -37.49
C ASN A 472 6.05 -3.21 -36.92
N LYS A 473 7.11 -2.43 -36.87
CA LYS A 473 8.25 -2.74 -36.00
C LYS A 473 7.83 -2.36 -34.60
N THR A 474 7.43 -3.36 -33.78
CA THR A 474 7.25 -3.17 -32.34
C THR A 474 8.51 -2.51 -31.81
N PRO A 475 8.49 -1.29 -31.33
CA PRO A 475 9.68 -0.66 -30.81
C PRO A 475 10.02 -1.38 -29.48
N GLU A 476 11.18 -1.99 -29.38
CA GLU A 476 11.90 -1.97 -28.11
C GLU A 476 11.83 -0.51 -27.65
N ILE A 477 11.70 -0.28 -26.32
CA ILE A 477 11.56 1.06 -25.73
C ILE A 477 12.75 1.89 -26.21
N GLU A 478 12.54 2.64 -27.27
CA GLU A 478 13.58 3.49 -27.84
C GLU A 478 13.56 4.81 -27.10
N LEU A 479 14.65 5.07 -26.36
CA LEU A 479 14.86 6.37 -25.72
C LEU A 479 15.52 7.31 -26.73
N PHE A 480 14.92 8.46 -26.93
CA PHE A 480 15.43 9.51 -27.81
C PHE A 480 16.20 10.56 -27.00
N GLU A 481 17.06 11.32 -27.68
CA GLU A 481 17.71 12.48 -27.06
C GLU A 481 16.65 13.49 -26.59
N ASN A 482 16.95 14.15 -25.47
CA ASN A 482 16.08 15.17 -24.89
C ASN A 482 15.94 16.36 -25.83
N GLY A 483 14.82 17.05 -25.73
CA GLY A 483 14.70 18.42 -26.24
C GLY A 483 15.51 19.42 -25.41
N ASN A 484 15.45 20.70 -25.80
CA ASN A 484 16.12 21.76 -25.09
C ASN A 484 15.54 21.97 -23.67
N LEU A 485 16.37 22.48 -22.77
CA LEU A 485 15.96 22.79 -21.41
C LEU A 485 14.84 23.83 -21.40
N LYS A 486 13.75 23.54 -20.70
CA LYS A 486 12.56 24.39 -20.57
C LYS A 486 12.52 25.14 -19.26
N PHE A 487 12.92 24.45 -18.17
CA PHE A 487 13.02 25.05 -16.82
C PHE A 487 14.04 24.29 -15.98
N GLU A 488 14.77 25.04 -15.16
CA GLU A 488 15.68 24.50 -14.15
C GLU A 488 15.47 25.23 -12.82
N GLY A 489 15.19 24.49 -11.76
CA GLY A 489 14.95 25.13 -10.47
C GLY A 489 14.37 24.22 -9.41
N GLU A 490 13.68 24.85 -8.46
CA GLU A 490 13.02 24.17 -7.35
C GLU A 490 11.51 24.16 -7.53
N TYR A 491 10.92 23.04 -7.14
CA TYR A 491 9.47 22.80 -7.15
C TYR A 491 8.94 22.73 -5.73
N LYS A 492 7.72 23.18 -5.51
CA LYS A 492 6.97 23.07 -4.27
C LYS A 492 5.55 22.60 -4.58
N LYS A 493 5.19 21.38 -4.13
CA LYS A 493 3.88 20.76 -4.40
C LYS A 493 3.50 20.77 -5.88
N GLY A 494 4.44 20.38 -6.75
CA GLY A 494 4.22 20.31 -8.20
C GLY A 494 4.35 21.63 -8.97
N ILE A 495 4.56 22.76 -8.28
CA ILE A 495 4.61 24.11 -8.86
C ILE A 495 6.05 24.60 -8.91
N ARG A 496 6.46 25.25 -10.00
CA ARG A 496 7.75 25.94 -10.14
C ARG A 496 7.84 27.03 -9.09
N TRP A 497 8.84 26.98 -8.18
CA TRP A 497 8.93 27.88 -7.03
C TRP A 497 10.13 28.84 -7.09
N ASN A 498 11.31 28.32 -7.40
CA ASN A 498 12.53 29.10 -7.64
C ASN A 498 13.19 28.58 -8.91
N GLY A 499 13.61 29.45 -9.81
CA GLY A 499 14.36 29.01 -10.98
C GLY A 499 14.11 29.81 -12.25
N LYS A 500 14.73 29.35 -13.32
CA LYS A 500 14.76 30.01 -14.62
C LYS A 500 14.06 29.17 -15.68
N GLY A 501 13.26 29.84 -16.51
CA GLY A 501 12.65 29.26 -17.69
C GLY A 501 13.32 29.74 -18.96
N TYR A 502 13.36 28.85 -19.94
CA TYR A 502 14.02 29.05 -21.23
C TYR A 502 13.07 28.77 -22.38
N ASP A 503 13.27 29.44 -23.53
CA ASP A 503 12.60 29.07 -24.78
C ASP A 503 13.31 27.92 -25.50
N ASN A 504 12.78 27.51 -26.64
CA ASN A 504 13.34 26.43 -27.48
C ASN A 504 14.75 26.73 -28.05
N GLU A 505 15.20 27.98 -27.98
CA GLU A 505 16.53 28.43 -28.43
C GLU A 505 17.51 28.52 -27.24
N GLY A 506 17.04 28.23 -26.03
CA GLY A 506 17.84 28.28 -24.77
C GLY A 506 17.96 29.69 -24.17
N LYS A 507 17.17 30.67 -24.66
CA LYS A 507 17.15 32.02 -24.11
C LYS A 507 16.28 32.07 -22.85
N GLU A 508 16.78 32.69 -21.78
CA GLU A 508 16.01 32.91 -20.55
C GLU A 508 14.80 33.82 -20.83
N ILE A 509 13.61 33.33 -20.49
CA ILE A 509 12.33 33.99 -20.76
C ILE A 509 11.56 34.36 -19.48
N PHE A 510 11.88 33.73 -18.36
CA PHE A 510 11.40 34.14 -17.04
C PHE A 510 12.33 33.65 -15.91
N ASN A 511 12.21 34.34 -14.77
CA ASN A 511 12.85 33.95 -13.53
C ASN A 511 11.81 34.05 -12.40
N ILE A 512 11.71 32.99 -11.59
CA ILE A 512 10.80 32.91 -10.44
C ILE A 512 11.61 32.79 -9.16
N ILE A 513 11.27 33.60 -8.17
CA ILE A 513 11.92 33.61 -6.83
C ILE A 513 10.79 33.58 -5.79
N ASN A 514 10.77 32.54 -4.94
CA ASN A 514 9.73 32.32 -3.93
C ASN A 514 8.31 32.38 -4.53
N GLY A 515 8.13 31.76 -5.72
CA GLY A 515 6.87 31.72 -6.43
C GLY A 515 6.47 33.03 -7.12
N LYS A 516 7.32 34.08 -7.14
CA LYS A 516 7.06 35.36 -7.76
C LYS A 516 8.02 35.62 -8.93
N GLY A 517 7.50 36.10 -10.03
CA GLY A 517 8.31 36.41 -11.21
C GLY A 517 7.51 37.09 -12.29
N LYS A 518 8.16 37.38 -13.41
CA LYS A 518 7.55 37.92 -14.62
C LYS A 518 8.23 37.32 -15.83
N GLY A 519 7.45 37.01 -16.87
CA GLY A 519 8.01 36.51 -18.11
C GLY A 519 7.02 35.85 -19.04
N LYS A 520 7.53 34.98 -19.90
CA LYS A 520 6.79 34.32 -20.98
C LYS A 520 6.84 32.80 -20.80
N GLU A 521 5.77 32.11 -21.13
CA GLU A 521 5.74 30.65 -21.25
C GLU A 521 5.38 30.26 -22.68
N TYR A 522 5.98 29.19 -23.18
CA TYR A 522 5.71 28.65 -24.51
C TYR A 522 5.31 27.15 -24.37
N ASN A 523 4.50 26.69 -25.33
CA ASN A 523 4.26 25.24 -25.50
C ASN A 523 5.46 24.56 -26.16
N ASP A 524 5.35 23.25 -26.38
CA ASP A 524 6.41 22.47 -27.04
C ASP A 524 6.50 22.79 -28.54
N GLU A 525 5.52 23.49 -29.11
CA GLU A 525 5.48 24.03 -30.46
C GLU A 525 6.21 25.37 -30.61
N GLY A 526 6.62 26.01 -29.51
CA GLY A 526 7.22 27.33 -29.50
C GLY A 526 6.18 28.47 -29.59
N GLU A 527 4.91 28.18 -29.42
CA GLU A 527 3.84 29.18 -29.38
C GLU A 527 3.70 29.76 -27.98
N LEU A 528 3.46 31.07 -27.91
CA LEU A 528 3.32 31.78 -26.64
C LEU A 528 2.02 31.37 -25.91
N LEU A 529 2.18 30.78 -24.75
CA LEU A 529 1.06 30.38 -23.86
C LEU A 529 0.65 31.48 -22.88
N TYR A 530 1.65 32.22 -22.37
CA TYR A 530 1.41 33.24 -21.35
C TYR A 530 2.52 34.29 -21.36
N GLU A 531 2.15 35.54 -21.16
CA GLU A 531 3.07 36.65 -20.89
C GLU A 531 2.50 37.49 -19.73
N GLY A 532 3.22 37.55 -18.62
CA GLY A 532 2.75 38.28 -17.46
C GLY A 532 3.50 37.96 -16.17
N ASP A 533 2.82 38.26 -15.07
CA ASP A 533 3.37 38.04 -13.73
C ASP A 533 2.98 36.66 -13.20
N PHE A 534 3.89 36.07 -12.41
CA PHE A 534 3.65 34.85 -11.65
C PHE A 534 3.51 35.19 -10.17
N LEU A 535 2.54 34.57 -9.49
CA LEU A 535 2.36 34.62 -8.05
C LEU A 535 2.10 33.21 -7.51
N GLU A 536 2.80 32.81 -6.44
CA GLU A 536 2.77 31.44 -5.93
C GLU A 536 3.08 30.38 -7.01
N GLY A 537 3.94 30.75 -7.98
CA GLY A 537 4.34 29.91 -9.11
C GLY A 537 3.26 29.68 -10.17
N LYS A 538 2.13 30.37 -10.06
CA LYS A 538 1.01 30.31 -11.02
C LYS A 538 0.90 31.61 -11.82
N ARG A 539 0.31 31.54 -13.03
CA ARG A 539 -0.05 32.71 -13.83
C ARG A 539 -0.92 33.64 -12.97
N HIS A 540 -0.61 34.93 -12.98
CA HIS A 540 -1.32 35.92 -12.15
C HIS A 540 -1.93 37.03 -12.99
N ASN A 541 -1.18 38.06 -13.40
CA ASN A 541 -1.65 39.14 -14.25
C ASN A 541 -0.92 39.11 -15.59
N GLY A 542 -1.68 39.07 -16.66
CA GLY A 542 -1.06 39.00 -18.01
C GLY A 542 -2.03 38.58 -19.09
N LYS A 543 -1.46 38.10 -20.18
CA LYS A 543 -2.22 37.53 -21.32
C LYS A 543 -1.88 36.06 -21.48
N GLY A 544 -2.89 35.22 -21.64
CA GLY A 544 -2.71 33.79 -21.79
C GLY A 544 -3.46 33.20 -22.97
N VAL A 545 -2.98 32.03 -23.38
CA VAL A 545 -3.56 31.20 -24.43
C VAL A 545 -3.68 29.78 -23.88
N GLU A 546 -4.82 29.13 -24.13
CA GLU A 546 -5.04 27.74 -23.77
C GLU A 546 -5.43 26.94 -25.01
N TYR A 547 -4.95 25.72 -25.09
CA TYR A 547 -5.23 24.76 -26.15
C TYR A 547 -5.93 23.53 -25.62
N LEU A 548 -6.71 22.87 -26.44
CA LEU A 548 -7.23 21.54 -26.19
C LEU A 548 -6.13 20.47 -26.37
N ASP A 549 -6.35 19.26 -25.91
CA ASP A 549 -5.41 18.12 -26.07
C ASP A 549 -5.15 17.77 -27.55
N ASN A 550 -6.05 18.13 -28.45
CA ASN A 550 -5.89 17.95 -29.89
C ASN A 550 -5.10 19.08 -30.57
N GLY A 551 -4.59 20.06 -29.78
CA GLY A 551 -3.83 21.21 -30.30
C GLY A 551 -4.68 22.40 -30.79
N GLU A 552 -6.01 22.29 -30.76
CA GLU A 552 -6.90 23.40 -31.17
C GLU A 552 -6.99 24.46 -30.06
N LEU A 553 -7.09 25.73 -30.49
CA LEU A 553 -7.19 26.87 -29.58
C LEU A 553 -8.53 26.84 -28.83
N LEU A 554 -8.46 26.92 -27.49
CA LEU A 554 -9.62 26.95 -26.61
C LEU A 554 -9.94 28.36 -26.10
N PHE A 555 -8.90 29.10 -25.68
CA PHE A 555 -9.02 30.40 -25.07
C PHE A 555 -7.82 31.28 -25.38
N LYS A 556 -8.06 32.60 -25.59
CA LYS A 556 -7.02 33.61 -25.67
C LYS A 556 -7.53 34.91 -25.03
N GLY A 557 -6.84 35.41 -24.00
CA GLY A 557 -7.32 36.61 -23.31
C GLY A 557 -6.52 37.01 -22.09
N ASP A 558 -7.11 37.94 -21.31
CA ASP A 558 -6.48 38.53 -20.14
C ASP A 558 -6.68 37.67 -18.90
N TYR A 559 -5.65 37.68 -18.04
CA TYR A 559 -5.64 37.14 -16.69
C TYR A 559 -5.46 38.28 -15.70
N LEU A 560 -6.24 38.27 -14.63
CA LEU A 560 -6.11 39.16 -13.48
C LEU A 560 -6.36 38.35 -12.21
N ASP A 561 -5.47 38.49 -11.22
CA ASP A 561 -5.54 37.75 -9.95
C ASP A 561 -5.57 36.22 -10.12
N GLY A 562 -4.92 35.72 -11.16
CA GLY A 562 -4.84 34.29 -11.47
C GLY A 562 -6.07 33.68 -12.14
N ILE A 563 -7.07 34.49 -12.46
CA ILE A 563 -8.30 34.06 -13.13
C ILE A 563 -8.43 34.74 -14.51
N LYS A 564 -9.18 34.11 -15.41
CA LYS A 564 -9.58 34.75 -16.68
C LYS A 564 -10.50 35.92 -16.39
N LYS A 565 -10.00 37.14 -16.53
CA LYS A 565 -10.74 38.36 -16.22
C LYS A 565 -10.25 39.49 -17.10
N GLY A 566 -11.14 40.10 -17.86
CA GLY A 566 -10.84 41.14 -18.85
C GLY A 566 -11.43 40.80 -20.20
N TYR A 567 -10.72 41.12 -21.29
CA TYR A 567 -11.13 40.78 -22.63
C TYR A 567 -10.59 39.39 -23.04
N GLY A 568 -11.45 38.59 -23.68
CA GLY A 568 -11.04 37.26 -24.13
C GLY A 568 -11.82 36.75 -25.34
N LYS A 569 -11.23 35.73 -25.98
CA LYS A 569 -11.80 34.98 -27.11
C LYS A 569 -11.91 33.52 -26.68
N ILE A 570 -13.07 32.90 -26.92
CA ILE A 570 -13.37 31.51 -26.65
C ILE A 570 -13.62 30.78 -27.95
N PHE A 571 -13.05 29.61 -28.11
CA PHE A 571 -13.15 28.79 -29.31
C PHE A 571 -13.84 27.45 -29.00
N ASN A 572 -14.46 26.82 -29.98
CA ASN A 572 -15.05 25.49 -29.82
C ASN A 572 -14.00 24.38 -30.00
N SER A 573 -14.43 23.11 -29.89
CA SER A 573 -13.57 21.93 -29.99
C SER A 573 -12.86 21.71 -31.34
N ILE A 574 -13.22 22.50 -32.39
CA ILE A 574 -12.61 22.46 -33.71
C ILE A 574 -11.91 23.79 -34.03
N GLY A 575 -11.58 24.62 -33.03
CA GLY A 575 -10.83 25.85 -33.17
C GLY A 575 -11.61 27.05 -33.77
N LEU A 576 -12.94 26.99 -33.93
CA LEU A 576 -13.74 28.13 -34.41
C LEU A 576 -14.06 29.08 -33.27
N LEU A 577 -13.93 30.39 -33.52
CA LEU A 577 -14.29 31.44 -32.56
C LEU A 577 -15.80 31.41 -32.31
N ILE A 578 -16.19 31.22 -31.05
CA ILE A 578 -17.59 31.23 -30.61
C ILE A 578 -17.96 32.46 -29.76
N TYR A 579 -16.98 33.12 -29.15
CA TYR A 579 -17.21 34.33 -28.36
C TYR A 579 -15.97 35.22 -28.32
N GLU A 580 -16.17 36.53 -28.37
CA GLU A 580 -15.18 37.52 -27.99
C GLU A 580 -15.82 38.64 -27.20
N GLY A 581 -15.18 39.02 -26.09
CA GLY A 581 -15.74 40.06 -25.20
C GLY A 581 -15.22 39.99 -23.77
N GLY A 582 -16.00 40.55 -22.84
CA GLY A 582 -15.68 40.53 -21.43
C GLY A 582 -15.82 39.13 -20.82
N ILE A 583 -14.89 38.75 -19.97
CA ILE A 583 -14.87 37.49 -19.25
C ILE A 583 -14.52 37.75 -17.77
N ILE A 584 -15.21 37.08 -16.85
CA ILE A 584 -14.88 37.06 -15.45
C ILE A 584 -15.10 35.62 -14.94
N ASN A 585 -14.08 35.01 -14.34
CA ASN A 585 -14.16 33.64 -13.79
C ASN A 585 -14.65 32.59 -14.82
N ASN A 586 -14.17 32.64 -16.07
CA ASN A 586 -14.62 31.80 -17.19
C ASN A 586 -16.08 32.06 -17.66
N LEU A 587 -16.78 33.03 -17.10
CA LEU A 587 -18.12 33.41 -17.52
C LEU A 587 -18.07 34.61 -18.46
N LYS A 588 -18.92 34.62 -19.50
CA LYS A 588 -19.13 35.77 -20.37
C LYS A 588 -19.80 36.89 -19.57
N GLU A 589 -19.19 38.07 -19.56
CA GLU A 589 -19.62 39.20 -18.76
C GLU A 589 -19.42 40.52 -19.47
N GLY A 590 -20.38 41.46 -19.38
CA GLY A 590 -20.30 42.74 -20.05
C GLY A 590 -20.46 42.64 -21.56
N LYS A 591 -19.85 43.55 -22.32
CA LYS A 591 -19.98 43.59 -23.77
C LYS A 591 -19.24 42.46 -24.45
N GLY A 592 -19.90 41.85 -25.46
CA GLY A 592 -19.30 40.76 -26.24
C GLY A 592 -20.09 40.39 -27.49
N LYS A 593 -19.42 39.59 -28.33
CA LYS A 593 -20.01 39.04 -29.57
C LYS A 593 -20.01 37.53 -29.46
N TYR A 594 -21.11 36.93 -29.85
CA TYR A 594 -21.28 35.49 -29.97
C TYR A 594 -21.43 35.11 -31.45
N TYR A 595 -20.75 34.05 -31.85
CA TYR A 595 -20.65 33.59 -33.23
C TYR A 595 -21.29 32.21 -33.39
N ASN A 596 -21.91 31.96 -34.52
CA ASN A 596 -22.43 30.63 -34.88
C ASN A 596 -21.35 29.76 -35.54
N ASP A 597 -21.69 28.51 -35.84
CA ASP A 597 -20.77 27.50 -36.41
C ASP A 597 -20.25 27.85 -37.82
N LYS A 598 -20.82 28.88 -38.50
CA LYS A 598 -20.34 29.39 -39.75
C LYS A 598 -19.44 30.63 -39.61
N GLY A 599 -19.14 31.04 -38.38
CA GLY A 599 -18.33 32.23 -38.05
C GLY A 599 -19.06 33.56 -38.23
N ASN A 600 -20.39 33.56 -38.43
CA ASN A 600 -21.17 34.78 -38.47
C ASN A 600 -21.61 35.21 -37.07
N ILE A 601 -21.72 36.53 -36.85
CA ILE A 601 -22.25 37.05 -35.61
C ILE A 601 -23.70 36.60 -35.44
N ASP A 602 -24.01 36.00 -34.32
CA ASP A 602 -25.35 35.61 -33.90
C ASP A 602 -25.92 36.55 -32.84
N PHE A 603 -25.01 37.14 -32.04
CA PHE A 603 -25.38 38.18 -31.06
C PHE A 603 -24.24 39.17 -30.82
N ASP A 604 -24.56 40.46 -30.71
CA ASP A 604 -23.65 41.54 -30.31
C ASP A 604 -24.32 42.38 -29.21
N GLY A 605 -23.82 42.29 -28.00
CA GLY A 605 -24.49 42.92 -26.86
C GLY A 605 -23.84 42.66 -25.51
N GLU A 606 -24.67 42.71 -24.48
CA GLU A 606 -24.27 42.56 -23.10
C GLU A 606 -24.57 41.14 -22.58
N PHE A 607 -23.63 40.61 -21.83
CA PHE A 607 -23.71 39.31 -21.17
C PHE A 607 -23.62 39.47 -19.66
N LYS A 608 -24.30 38.60 -18.93
CA LYS A 608 -24.19 38.41 -17.51
C LYS A 608 -24.26 36.94 -17.20
N ASP A 609 -23.25 36.40 -16.47
CA ASP A 609 -23.17 34.98 -16.10
C ASP A 609 -23.41 34.03 -17.30
N ASN A 610 -22.76 34.27 -18.44
CA ASN A 610 -22.94 33.56 -19.73
C ASN A 610 -24.26 33.83 -20.45
N GLN A 611 -25.21 34.57 -19.89
CA GLN A 611 -26.50 34.85 -20.51
C GLN A 611 -26.48 36.16 -21.29
N MET A 612 -27.13 36.18 -22.47
CA MET A 612 -27.39 37.38 -23.25
C MET A 612 -28.50 38.19 -22.56
N ILE A 613 -28.21 39.41 -22.15
CA ILE A 613 -29.18 40.21 -21.42
C ILE A 613 -29.73 41.39 -22.21
N LYS A 614 -28.94 41.98 -23.12
CA LYS A 614 -29.33 43.08 -23.98
C LYS A 614 -28.43 43.22 -25.22
N GLY A 615 -28.99 43.41 -26.37
CA GLY A 615 -28.20 43.63 -27.62
C GLY A 615 -28.91 43.25 -28.90
N LYS A 616 -28.10 43.12 -29.95
CA LYS A 616 -28.51 42.83 -31.32
C LYS A 616 -28.39 41.36 -31.61
N LYS A 617 -29.49 40.72 -31.97
CA LYS A 617 -29.55 39.35 -32.40
C LYS A 617 -29.65 39.21 -33.89
N TYR A 618 -28.86 38.34 -34.48
CA TYR A 618 -28.77 38.15 -35.94
C TYR A 618 -29.20 36.73 -36.29
N LYS A 619 -29.77 36.59 -37.50
CA LYS A 619 -30.09 35.30 -38.10
C LYS A 619 -29.62 35.31 -39.55
N GLN A 620 -28.71 34.42 -39.91
CA GLN A 620 -28.09 34.38 -41.25
C GLN A 620 -27.45 35.73 -41.69
N GLY A 621 -26.84 36.44 -40.70
CA GLY A 621 -26.19 37.73 -40.92
C GLY A 621 -27.14 38.93 -40.93
N GLN A 622 -28.46 38.75 -40.91
CA GLN A 622 -29.44 39.83 -40.86
C GLN A 622 -29.87 40.13 -39.42
N LEU A 623 -29.97 41.40 -39.05
CA LEU A 623 -30.49 41.84 -37.78
C LEU A 623 -31.96 41.43 -37.66
N VAL A 624 -32.30 40.68 -36.59
CA VAL A 624 -33.69 40.24 -36.32
C VAL A 624 -34.28 40.85 -35.06
N TYR A 625 -33.44 41.23 -34.10
CA TYR A 625 -33.88 41.81 -32.84
C TYR A 625 -32.82 42.73 -32.24
N ASP A 626 -33.20 43.81 -31.59
CA ASP A 626 -32.35 44.71 -30.81
C ASP A 626 -33.11 45.13 -29.52
N GLY A 627 -32.66 44.64 -28.38
CA GLY A 627 -33.36 44.90 -27.11
C GLY A 627 -32.92 44.04 -25.94
N GLU A 628 -33.76 43.97 -24.93
CA GLU A 628 -33.55 43.20 -23.71
C GLU A 628 -33.90 41.73 -23.94
N LEU A 629 -33.17 40.82 -23.31
CA LEU A 629 -33.32 39.39 -23.43
C LEU A 629 -33.36 38.72 -22.05
N PHE A 630 -34.13 37.66 -21.94
CA PHE A 630 -34.11 36.71 -20.87
C PHE A 630 -34.16 35.29 -21.41
N GLU A 631 -33.24 34.41 -20.98
CA GLU A 631 -33.09 33.04 -21.52
C GLU A 631 -33.04 33.01 -23.07
N GLN A 632 -32.29 33.93 -23.65
CA GLN A 632 -32.12 34.13 -25.12
C GLN A 632 -33.40 34.53 -25.86
N ARG A 633 -34.50 34.84 -25.15
CA ARG A 633 -35.76 35.27 -25.75
C ARG A 633 -35.96 36.79 -25.53
N PRO A 634 -36.56 37.50 -26.48
CA PRO A 634 -36.97 38.88 -26.27
C PRO A 634 -37.76 39.07 -24.95
N GLN A 635 -37.33 40.03 -24.13
CA GLN A 635 -37.95 40.38 -22.87
C GLN A 635 -37.83 41.89 -22.68
N GLY A 636 -38.83 42.54 -22.01
CA GLY A 636 -38.77 43.97 -21.81
C GLY A 636 -38.86 44.76 -23.12
N LYS A 637 -38.12 45.87 -23.26
CA LYS A 637 -38.17 46.74 -24.43
C LYS A 637 -37.24 46.29 -25.55
N GLY A 638 -37.75 46.28 -26.78
CA GLY A 638 -36.95 45.86 -27.92
C GLY A 638 -37.55 46.24 -29.30
N LYS A 639 -36.76 46.00 -30.33
CA LYS A 639 -37.09 46.25 -31.72
C LYS A 639 -36.94 44.95 -32.49
N GLU A 640 -37.94 44.58 -33.28
CA GLU A 640 -37.93 43.41 -34.16
C GLU A 640 -37.79 43.86 -35.62
N TYR A 641 -36.95 43.14 -36.35
CA TYR A 641 -36.61 43.44 -37.75
C TYR A 641 -36.91 42.24 -38.67
N ARG A 642 -37.27 42.50 -39.90
CA ARG A 642 -37.41 41.52 -40.97
C ARG A 642 -36.89 42.07 -42.26
N ASN A 643 -35.94 41.41 -42.88
CA ASN A 643 -35.28 41.87 -44.11
C ASN A 643 -34.78 43.33 -43.98
N GLU A 644 -34.08 43.66 -42.86
CA GLU A 644 -33.52 44.96 -42.52
C GLU A 644 -34.55 46.04 -42.14
N PHE A 645 -35.83 45.81 -42.32
CA PHE A 645 -36.87 46.78 -41.96
C PHE A 645 -37.33 46.55 -40.54
N LEU A 646 -37.46 47.63 -39.79
CA LEU A 646 -38.12 47.63 -38.48
C LEU A 646 -39.59 47.23 -38.69
N ILE A 647 -40.06 46.19 -37.98
CA ILE A 647 -41.45 45.72 -38.04
C ILE A 647 -42.21 45.92 -36.75
N TYR A 648 -41.49 46.01 -35.61
CA TYR A 648 -42.09 46.26 -34.30
C TYR A 648 -41.07 46.94 -33.38
N GLU A 649 -41.56 47.90 -32.57
CA GLU A 649 -40.83 48.48 -31.46
C GLU A 649 -41.74 48.57 -30.26
N GLY A 650 -41.41 47.91 -29.15
CA GLY A 650 -42.28 47.85 -28.00
C GLY A 650 -41.85 46.87 -26.92
N GLU A 651 -42.81 46.40 -26.16
CA GLU A 651 -42.61 45.51 -25.04
C GLU A 651 -42.74 44.06 -25.47
N PHE A 652 -41.88 43.18 -24.89
CA PHE A 652 -41.87 41.76 -25.14
C PHE A 652 -41.92 40.99 -23.80
N ASN A 653 -42.57 39.83 -23.82
CA ASN A 653 -42.60 38.91 -22.73
C ASN A 653 -42.39 37.48 -23.26
N GLN A 654 -41.36 36.79 -22.81
CA GLN A 654 -40.97 35.43 -23.21
C GLN A 654 -40.93 35.22 -24.74
N GLY A 655 -40.45 36.23 -25.47
CA GLY A 655 -40.31 36.17 -26.95
C GLY A 655 -41.59 36.58 -27.72
N ARG A 656 -42.68 36.98 -27.01
CA ARG A 656 -43.91 37.43 -27.67
C ARG A 656 -44.04 38.93 -27.50
N ARG A 657 -44.61 39.62 -28.50
CA ARG A 657 -45.00 41.03 -28.39
C ARG A 657 -46.11 41.13 -27.39
N GLU A 658 -45.93 41.86 -26.31
CA GLU A 658 -46.88 41.99 -25.22
C GLU A 658 -46.70 43.37 -24.55
N GLY A 659 -47.82 44.10 -24.30
CA GLY A 659 -47.77 45.43 -23.76
C GLY A 659 -47.81 46.52 -24.83
N LYS A 660 -47.22 47.71 -24.54
CA LYS A 660 -47.24 48.86 -25.45
C LYS A 660 -46.20 48.71 -26.57
N GLY A 661 -46.60 49.00 -27.81
CA GLY A 661 -45.68 48.91 -28.95
C GLY A 661 -46.22 49.53 -30.23
N LYS A 662 -45.34 49.74 -31.18
CA LYS A 662 -45.59 50.32 -32.48
C LYS A 662 -45.25 49.29 -33.56
N GLU A 663 -46.14 49.09 -34.51
CA GLU A 663 -45.92 48.23 -35.67
C GLU A 663 -45.62 49.01 -36.94
N TYR A 664 -44.72 48.50 -37.74
CA TYR A 664 -44.26 49.16 -38.97
C TYR A 664 -44.36 48.20 -40.20
N TYR A 665 -44.69 48.78 -41.34
CA TYR A 665 -44.65 48.11 -42.61
C TYR A 665 -43.72 48.86 -43.58
N LYS A 666 -42.66 48.24 -44.01
CA LYS A 666 -41.63 48.87 -44.86
C LYS A 666 -41.14 50.23 -44.36
N GLY A 667 -41.00 50.37 -43.00
CA GLY A 667 -40.53 51.59 -42.35
C GLY A 667 -41.61 52.63 -42.01
N TRP A 668 -42.85 52.42 -42.41
CA TRP A 668 -43.98 53.31 -42.12
C TRP A 668 -44.74 52.78 -40.89
N LEU A 669 -45.03 53.68 -39.95
CA LEU A 669 -45.84 53.34 -38.75
C LEU A 669 -47.27 53.00 -39.22
N ILE A 670 -47.78 51.80 -38.88
CA ILE A 670 -49.11 51.34 -39.23
C ILE A 670 -50.02 51.16 -37.98
N TYR A 671 -49.43 50.98 -36.82
CA TYR A 671 -50.20 50.80 -35.56
C TYR A 671 -49.36 51.22 -34.33
N GLU A 672 -50.05 51.85 -33.35
CA GLU A 672 -49.43 52.26 -32.08
C GLU A 672 -50.25 51.78 -30.87
#